data_f0e25aff50796501cf2d66f35e020660
#
_entry.id   f0e25aff50796501cf2d66f35e020660
#
_cell.length_a   1.000
_cell.length_b   1.000
_cell.length_c   1.000
_cell.angle_alpha   90.00
_cell.angle_beta   90.00
_cell.angle_gamma   90.00
#
_symmetry.space_group_name_H-M   'P 1'
#
loop_
_entity.id
_entity.type
_entity.pdbx_description
1 polymer ?
#
loop_
_entity_poly.entity_id
_entity_poly.type
_entity_poly.pdbx_seq_one_letter_code
_entity_poly.pdbx_strand_id
1 'polypeptide(L)'
;MKRYTFILTALSILLWAGCSTNDDDELVVPYLELSTEQIDFKMEAETKEATISTNVEDWNAVVKNTEDGWCHVQKAENRIIVSVDPNNQKDVRNTTISVVADNIRKEINVRQLGTEKTILVSPAHIKVPSMGKDITFTVTTNVNNFTITFPDWVIESPKTRNTKNDLIESSHYYTVKRNTAEAREGNVVITDTETPTSAVLTVSQAAESGYETGDLEGIKDDIKIEITGGEASDNSRPAAPFKYTYDGKSDTDEIYLSGTFDPQVGVTMTWNLAENTESVNYLIYDPGRANNGRFGRTKIFWKQDGNTVFEELMEYDFRESASPTRVEFSKPLDRPSAIRITAYSGSGNLVSCNEMSFYQNNPDQFDPLTLFTDLTCSDLLPGITEEDIEKCKIALYRNIAYYMFHNKYEREFRIADYKAYPDPTIQAGINRTSCYSKLDNLTGIVVKEQEPLIIFVGEEIGQRQLSVLIQNLDTPGKDGFGGPSYPLRKGFNKVIPANKGLAYIMYHTATIEESEQAPKVKIHFASGTVCGYFDSQNPAHKGRWQEFIKKTDYKFFDLVGKYAHATFPTADFRTYTPDGEKLINLLDDICRLEMEFMGLFKYDSPATPRIFRNRMYFNVMYNNSFMYSASYHTGYASGTMQTLCSYETMHQRDNIWGPAHEVGHSNQTRPLLKWIGTTEVTNNILALYVQTSIFGEKESRLQVKGLYEQGLTRKFSSPGVNHALFAYSDGQVFYMLIPFWQLYLYLSKVKGQTDFYKEMFEMARTKDFTPDNNSTNHAEYQFNFVLEACKISKMNLLRFFEKWGFLDEMDQEISDYAKKRITITKTMADNLRAEINALGYPEPEENFDYICDNNVDIFRNSTPMTPGKANVNGNVITVTGGSGVAAYEVQDEKGKIIYVSTYNEFTVPNLKSGWVLKAVPCKGSKVTVTVN
;
A
#
# COMPACT_ATOMS: atom_id res chain seq x y z
N MET A 1 -19.23 33.69 -23.33
CA MET A 1 -19.80 33.38 -22.05
C MET A 1 -21.03 32.47 -22.15
N LYS A 2 -20.90 31.25 -22.68
CA LYS A 2 -21.99 30.24 -22.74
C LYS A 2 -21.39 28.84 -23.01
N ARG A 3 -20.39 28.41 -22.27
CA ARG A 3 -19.82 27.04 -22.37
C ARG A 3 -19.34 26.41 -21.02
N TYR A 4 -19.57 27.09 -19.88
CA TYR A 4 -19.14 26.56 -18.57
C TYR A 4 -20.29 26.14 -17.66
N THR A 5 -21.55 26.26 -18.06
CA THR A 5 -22.71 25.94 -17.20
C THR A 5 -23.22 24.50 -17.35
N PHE A 6 -22.65 23.70 -18.25
CA PHE A 6 -23.12 22.32 -18.49
C PHE A 6 -22.29 21.23 -17.81
N ILE A 7 -21.14 21.57 -17.23
CA ILE A 7 -20.26 20.59 -16.56
C ILE A 7 -20.59 20.45 -15.08
N LEU A 8 -21.20 21.44 -14.45
CA LEU A 8 -21.54 21.39 -13.01
C LEU A 8 -22.83 20.63 -12.66
N THR A 9 -23.70 20.39 -13.65
CA THR A 9 -24.95 19.64 -13.44
C THR A 9 -24.81 18.13 -13.69
N ALA A 10 -23.74 17.70 -14.35
CA ALA A 10 -23.45 16.27 -14.56
C ALA A 10 -22.70 15.62 -13.38
N LEU A 11 -22.07 16.41 -12.49
CA LEU A 11 -21.28 15.91 -11.34
C LEU A 11 -22.13 15.51 -10.14
N SER A 12 -23.41 15.84 -10.11
CA SER A 12 -24.31 15.47 -9.00
C SER A 12 -25.08 14.16 -9.20
N ILE A 13 -24.95 13.50 -10.35
CA ILE A 13 -25.71 12.26 -10.71
C ILE A 13 -24.78 11.00 -10.70
N LEU A 14 -23.47 11.15 -10.60
CA LEU A 14 -22.52 10.03 -10.66
C LEU A 14 -22.10 9.43 -9.30
N LEU A 15 -22.79 9.77 -8.22
CA LEU A 15 -22.51 9.22 -6.88
C LEU A 15 -23.15 7.85 -6.60
N TRP A 16 -23.68 7.15 -7.61
CA TRP A 16 -24.36 5.85 -7.45
C TRP A 16 -23.81 4.78 -8.39
N ALA A 17 -22.50 4.55 -8.41
CA ALA A 17 -21.96 3.33 -9.01
C ALA A 17 -21.28 2.52 -7.91
N GLY A 18 -21.99 1.48 -7.47
CA GLY A 18 -21.58 0.59 -6.40
C GLY A 18 -20.30 -0.20 -6.70
N CYS A 19 -19.56 -0.49 -5.67
CA CYS A 19 -18.51 -1.52 -5.65
C CYS A 19 -19.14 -2.88 -5.99
N SER A 20 -18.76 -3.46 -7.12
CA SER A 20 -18.94 -4.87 -7.38
C SER A 20 -17.69 -5.61 -6.92
N THR A 21 -17.85 -6.59 -6.08
CA THR A 21 -16.88 -7.64 -5.81
C THR A 21 -16.70 -8.44 -7.09
N ASN A 22 -15.49 -8.49 -7.62
CA ASN A 22 -15.15 -9.42 -8.68
C ASN A 22 -13.83 -10.10 -8.40
N ASP A 23 -13.81 -11.35 -8.73
CA ASP A 23 -12.78 -12.34 -8.63
C ASP A 23 -11.42 -11.84 -9.16
N ASP A 24 -10.36 -12.19 -8.41
CA ASP A 24 -8.97 -11.94 -8.73
C ASP A 24 -8.49 -12.94 -9.79
N ASP A 25 -8.49 -12.53 -11.05
CA ASP A 25 -7.56 -13.09 -12.04
C ASP A 25 -6.31 -12.18 -12.06
N GLU A 26 -5.23 -12.63 -11.43
CA GLU A 26 -3.92 -12.01 -11.57
C GLU A 26 -3.49 -12.03 -13.04
N LEU A 27 -3.39 -10.84 -13.65
CA LEU A 27 -2.72 -10.68 -14.94
C LEU A 27 -1.22 -10.90 -14.76
N VAL A 28 -0.77 -12.13 -14.90
CA VAL A 28 0.65 -12.45 -14.98
C VAL A 28 1.22 -11.79 -16.25
N VAL A 29 2.11 -10.81 -16.09
CA VAL A 29 2.78 -10.18 -17.24
C VAL A 29 3.73 -11.23 -17.85
N PRO A 30 3.55 -11.60 -19.13
CA PRO A 30 4.43 -12.58 -19.76
C PRO A 30 5.86 -12.00 -19.92
N TYR A 31 6.86 -12.82 -19.66
CA TYR A 31 8.26 -12.49 -19.96
C TYR A 31 8.94 -13.62 -20.74
N LEU A 32 10.00 -13.29 -21.46
CA LEU A 32 10.80 -14.23 -22.21
C LEU A 32 12.27 -13.78 -22.17
N GLU A 33 13.16 -14.62 -21.66
CA GLU A 33 14.60 -14.41 -21.69
C GLU A 33 15.32 -15.59 -22.33
N LEU A 34 16.39 -15.32 -23.04
CA LEU A 34 17.25 -16.27 -23.72
C LEU A 34 18.62 -16.26 -23.09
N SER A 35 19.21 -17.43 -22.83
CA SER A 35 20.59 -17.53 -22.35
C SER A 35 21.63 -17.07 -23.40
N THR A 36 21.25 -17.05 -24.68
CA THR A 36 22.08 -16.54 -25.78
C THR A 36 21.20 -16.07 -26.94
N GLU A 37 21.69 -15.07 -27.66
CA GLU A 37 21.09 -14.59 -28.92
C GLU A 37 21.84 -15.14 -30.17
N GLN A 38 22.90 -15.94 -29.97
CA GLN A 38 23.68 -16.51 -31.07
C GLN A 38 24.24 -17.88 -30.69
N ILE A 39 24.20 -18.82 -31.62
CA ILE A 39 24.79 -20.14 -31.49
C ILE A 39 25.63 -20.44 -32.76
N ASP A 40 26.92 -20.67 -32.55
CA ASP A 40 27.88 -21.02 -33.63
C ASP A 40 28.18 -22.51 -33.61
N PHE A 41 28.22 -23.12 -34.78
CA PHE A 41 28.44 -24.53 -34.97
C PHE A 41 29.68 -24.78 -35.83
N LYS A 42 30.35 -25.91 -35.59
CA LYS A 42 31.38 -26.50 -36.47
C LYS A 42 30.75 -26.91 -37.79
N MET A 43 31.58 -27.32 -38.75
CA MET A 43 31.10 -27.78 -40.05
C MET A 43 30.42 -29.18 -39.97
N GLU A 44 30.79 -30.00 -38.99
CA GLU A 44 30.18 -31.31 -38.74
C GLU A 44 28.77 -31.17 -38.14
N ALA A 45 28.01 -32.29 -38.16
CA ALA A 45 26.76 -32.34 -37.42
C ALA A 45 27.02 -32.15 -35.91
N GLU A 46 26.30 -31.23 -35.29
CA GLU A 46 26.47 -30.91 -33.89
C GLU A 46 25.13 -30.53 -33.26
N THR A 47 25.03 -30.69 -31.93
CA THR A 47 23.86 -30.27 -31.13
C THR A 47 24.28 -29.40 -29.99
N LYS A 48 23.61 -28.24 -29.81
CA LYS A 48 23.80 -27.29 -28.70
C LYS A 48 22.46 -26.94 -28.08
N GLU A 49 22.51 -26.40 -26.86
CA GLU A 49 21.31 -26.02 -26.12
C GLU A 49 21.33 -24.53 -25.80
N ALA A 50 20.14 -23.93 -25.71
CA ALA A 50 19.96 -22.61 -25.15
C ALA A 50 18.79 -22.64 -24.13
N THR A 51 19.02 -22.10 -22.94
CA THR A 51 18.01 -22.01 -21.89
C THR A 51 17.03 -20.89 -22.20
N ILE A 52 15.75 -21.17 -21.95
CA ILE A 52 14.63 -20.24 -22.08
C ILE A 52 14.06 -20.00 -20.68
N SER A 53 13.99 -18.75 -20.27
CA SER A 53 13.31 -18.37 -19.03
C SER A 53 12.03 -17.61 -19.37
N THR A 54 10.88 -18.16 -18.99
CA THR A 54 9.58 -17.57 -19.24
C THR A 54 8.55 -18.08 -18.23
N ASN A 55 7.55 -17.26 -17.92
CA ASN A 55 6.37 -17.66 -17.14
C ASN A 55 5.18 -18.05 -18.02
N VAL A 56 5.39 -18.16 -19.33
CA VAL A 56 4.37 -18.58 -20.30
C VAL A 56 4.52 -20.08 -20.56
N GLU A 57 3.52 -20.89 -20.22
CA GLU A 57 3.55 -22.34 -20.43
C GLU A 57 3.61 -22.71 -21.92
N ASP A 58 2.82 -21.99 -22.75
CA ASP A 58 2.73 -22.21 -24.19
C ASP A 58 3.72 -21.35 -24.99
N TRP A 59 5.01 -21.48 -24.70
CA TRP A 59 6.02 -20.88 -25.57
C TRP A 59 6.44 -21.87 -26.70
N ASN A 60 6.95 -21.33 -27.80
CA ASN A 60 7.38 -22.13 -28.92
C ASN A 60 8.68 -21.60 -29.57
N ALA A 61 9.43 -22.48 -30.23
CA ALA A 61 10.62 -22.10 -30.97
C ALA A 61 10.62 -22.76 -32.35
N VAL A 62 10.82 -21.96 -33.38
CA VAL A 62 10.80 -22.43 -34.78
C VAL A 62 11.93 -21.78 -35.58
N VAL A 63 12.49 -22.51 -36.51
CA VAL A 63 13.39 -21.96 -37.53
C VAL A 63 12.59 -21.05 -38.44
N LYS A 64 13.03 -19.79 -38.57
CA LYS A 64 12.27 -18.72 -39.25
C LYS A 64 12.11 -18.96 -40.74
N ASN A 65 13.14 -19.49 -41.39
CA ASN A 65 13.10 -19.85 -42.80
C ASN A 65 12.98 -21.37 -42.96
N THR A 66 11.83 -21.83 -43.41
CA THR A 66 11.53 -23.25 -43.60
C THR A 66 12.36 -23.90 -44.70
N GLU A 67 13.05 -23.13 -45.59
CA GLU A 67 13.98 -23.64 -46.58
C GLU A 67 15.34 -24.02 -45.99
N ASP A 68 15.64 -23.58 -44.74
CA ASP A 68 16.83 -23.90 -43.99
C ASP A 68 16.73 -25.30 -43.31
N GLY A 69 16.42 -26.32 -44.09
CA GLY A 69 16.21 -27.70 -43.64
C GLY A 69 17.41 -28.39 -42.98
N TRP A 70 18.53 -27.68 -42.83
CA TRP A 70 19.76 -28.12 -42.18
C TRP A 70 19.82 -27.81 -40.68
N CYS A 71 18.97 -26.95 -40.19
CA CYS A 71 18.89 -26.54 -38.79
C CYS A 71 17.58 -27.04 -38.19
N HIS A 72 17.67 -27.79 -37.13
CA HIS A 72 16.55 -28.41 -36.46
C HIS A 72 16.46 -27.87 -35.03
N VAL A 73 15.27 -27.47 -34.58
CA VAL A 73 15.00 -27.02 -33.24
C VAL A 73 13.98 -27.88 -32.54
N GLN A 74 14.25 -28.28 -31.33
CA GLN A 74 13.34 -29.04 -30.49
C GLN A 74 13.13 -28.33 -29.17
N LYS A 75 11.89 -28.11 -28.79
CA LYS A 75 11.51 -27.60 -27.47
C LYS A 75 11.72 -28.66 -26.41
N ALA A 76 12.35 -28.34 -25.32
CA ALA A 76 12.40 -29.07 -24.07
C ALA A 76 11.90 -28.17 -22.94
N GLU A 77 11.67 -28.69 -21.77
CA GLU A 77 10.95 -28.01 -20.65
C GLU A 77 11.26 -26.52 -20.53
N ASN A 78 12.51 -26.15 -20.24
CA ASN A 78 12.97 -24.75 -20.10
C ASN A 78 14.14 -24.42 -21.04
N ARG A 79 14.27 -25.13 -22.16
CA ARG A 79 15.38 -24.98 -23.13
C ARG A 79 14.96 -25.40 -24.54
N ILE A 80 15.71 -24.95 -25.49
CA ILE A 80 15.69 -25.49 -26.84
C ILE A 80 16.95 -26.28 -27.10
N ILE A 81 16.79 -27.36 -27.85
CA ILE A 81 17.88 -28.17 -28.39
C ILE A 81 17.97 -27.86 -29.87
N VAL A 82 19.12 -27.33 -30.29
CA VAL A 82 19.40 -26.94 -31.68
C VAL A 82 20.41 -27.90 -32.25
N SER A 83 20.04 -28.62 -33.31
CA SER A 83 20.95 -29.52 -34.04
C SER A 83 21.08 -29.08 -35.49
N VAL A 84 22.28 -29.31 -36.06
CA VAL A 84 22.58 -28.93 -37.42
C VAL A 84 23.13 -30.15 -38.20
N ASP A 85 22.79 -30.23 -39.49
CA ASP A 85 23.38 -31.19 -40.41
C ASP A 85 24.79 -30.75 -40.85
N PRO A 86 25.65 -31.63 -41.35
CA PRO A 86 26.98 -31.25 -41.80
C PRO A 86 26.95 -30.20 -42.92
N ASN A 87 27.79 -29.16 -42.82
CA ASN A 87 27.94 -28.16 -43.87
C ASN A 87 29.18 -28.47 -44.74
N ASN A 88 28.95 -29.18 -45.83
CA ASN A 88 29.97 -29.52 -46.81
C ASN A 88 30.17 -28.41 -47.87
N GLN A 89 29.46 -27.29 -47.74
CA GLN A 89 29.62 -26.13 -48.63
C GLN A 89 30.84 -25.31 -48.24
N LYS A 90 31.30 -24.45 -49.18
CA LYS A 90 32.42 -23.58 -48.97
C LYS A 90 32.14 -22.54 -47.91
N ASP A 91 30.96 -21.92 -47.98
CA ASP A 91 30.58 -20.75 -47.21
C ASP A 91 29.96 -21.10 -45.85
N VAL A 92 30.08 -20.16 -44.92
CA VAL A 92 29.29 -20.18 -43.69
C VAL A 92 27.81 -20.08 -44.03
N ARG A 93 26.98 -20.91 -43.42
CA ARG A 93 25.52 -20.76 -43.53
C ARG A 93 24.91 -20.26 -42.22
N ASN A 94 23.84 -19.53 -42.34
CA ASN A 94 23.15 -18.94 -41.17
C ASN A 94 21.64 -19.06 -41.30
N THR A 95 20.97 -19.11 -40.17
CA THR A 95 19.51 -19.04 -40.06
C THR A 95 19.14 -18.42 -38.70
N THR A 96 17.86 -18.14 -38.47
CA THR A 96 17.36 -17.57 -37.25
C THR A 96 16.28 -18.45 -36.64
N ILE A 97 16.37 -18.74 -35.36
CA ILE A 97 15.32 -19.36 -34.57
C ILE A 97 14.49 -18.27 -33.92
N SER A 98 13.19 -18.29 -34.14
CA SER A 98 12.25 -17.38 -33.46
C SER A 98 11.67 -18.11 -32.25
N VAL A 99 11.85 -17.54 -31.06
CA VAL A 99 11.26 -18.00 -29.80
C VAL A 99 10.12 -17.04 -29.46
N VAL A 100 8.94 -17.59 -29.24
CA VAL A 100 7.70 -16.83 -28.99
C VAL A 100 7.04 -17.36 -27.73
N ALA A 101 6.74 -16.45 -26.82
CA ALA A 101 5.99 -16.70 -25.60
C ALA A 101 4.89 -15.61 -25.49
N ASP A 102 3.64 -16.00 -25.69
CA ASP A 102 2.52 -15.10 -25.84
C ASP A 102 2.78 -14.03 -26.93
N ASN A 103 2.79 -12.75 -26.58
CA ASN A 103 3.04 -11.64 -27.51
C ASN A 103 4.52 -11.23 -27.60
N ILE A 104 5.41 -11.90 -26.84
CA ILE A 104 6.84 -11.59 -26.81
C ILE A 104 7.57 -12.49 -27.81
N ARG A 105 8.42 -11.89 -28.63
CA ARG A 105 9.28 -12.60 -29.57
C ARG A 105 10.74 -12.21 -29.35
N LYS A 106 11.61 -13.24 -29.26
CA LYS A 106 13.07 -13.10 -29.31
C LYS A 106 13.66 -13.99 -30.37
N GLU A 107 14.87 -13.68 -30.83
CA GLU A 107 15.51 -14.38 -31.92
C GLU A 107 16.89 -14.89 -31.51
N ILE A 108 17.25 -16.10 -31.97
CA ILE A 108 18.59 -16.67 -31.83
C ILE A 108 19.16 -16.84 -33.23
N ASN A 109 20.30 -16.20 -33.50
CA ASN A 109 21.02 -16.35 -34.74
C ASN A 109 21.88 -17.61 -34.70
N VAL A 110 21.70 -18.54 -35.68
CA VAL A 110 22.44 -19.77 -35.79
C VAL A 110 23.38 -19.67 -36.98
N ARG A 111 24.68 -19.88 -36.75
CA ARG A 111 25.72 -19.90 -37.81
C ARG A 111 26.47 -21.21 -37.78
N GLN A 112 26.85 -21.72 -38.97
CA GLN A 112 27.64 -22.93 -39.07
C GLN A 112 28.78 -22.75 -40.09
N LEU A 113 30.00 -23.11 -39.67
CA LEU A 113 31.19 -23.07 -40.51
C LEU A 113 30.99 -23.90 -41.76
N GLY A 114 31.62 -23.43 -42.86
CA GLY A 114 31.84 -24.21 -44.09
C GLY A 114 33.32 -24.67 -44.19
N THR A 115 33.73 -25.10 -45.40
CA THR A 115 35.07 -25.55 -45.62
C THR A 115 36.09 -24.45 -45.86
N GLU A 116 35.70 -23.22 -46.17
CA GLU A 116 36.56 -22.05 -46.25
C GLU A 116 37.07 -21.62 -44.88
N LYS A 117 38.36 -21.20 -44.81
CA LYS A 117 38.96 -20.71 -43.57
C LYS A 117 38.19 -19.52 -42.99
N THR A 118 37.61 -19.69 -41.83
CA THR A 118 36.68 -18.74 -41.19
C THR A 118 36.86 -18.73 -39.69
N ILE A 119 36.69 -17.56 -39.07
CA ILE A 119 36.62 -17.38 -37.63
C ILE A 119 35.26 -16.82 -37.28
N LEU A 120 34.53 -17.42 -36.35
CA LEU A 120 33.31 -16.93 -35.76
C LEU A 120 33.56 -16.58 -34.29
N VAL A 121 33.03 -15.48 -33.81
CA VAL A 121 33.10 -15.07 -32.39
C VAL A 121 31.71 -14.90 -31.84
N SER A 122 31.47 -15.38 -30.65
CA SER A 122 30.17 -15.29 -29.96
C SER A 122 30.36 -14.92 -28.48
N PRO A 123 29.64 -13.89 -28.00
CA PRO A 123 28.80 -12.94 -28.75
C PRO A 123 29.65 -11.99 -29.60
N ALA A 124 29.04 -11.35 -30.59
CA ALA A 124 29.75 -10.36 -31.44
C ALA A 124 29.87 -8.99 -30.77
N HIS A 125 29.07 -8.73 -29.76
CA HIS A 125 29.05 -7.49 -28.97
C HIS A 125 28.85 -7.78 -27.49
N ILE A 126 29.65 -7.16 -26.63
CA ILE A 126 29.55 -7.23 -25.17
C ILE A 126 29.40 -5.82 -24.62
N LYS A 127 28.33 -5.59 -23.85
CA LYS A 127 28.11 -4.36 -23.07
C LYS A 127 28.67 -4.54 -21.66
N VAL A 128 29.40 -3.54 -21.19
CA VAL A 128 30.10 -3.58 -19.90
C VAL A 128 29.78 -2.29 -19.12
N PRO A 129 29.44 -2.40 -17.82
CA PRO A 129 29.25 -1.24 -16.96
C PRO A 129 30.56 -0.44 -16.79
N SER A 130 30.44 0.80 -16.29
CA SER A 130 31.61 1.68 -16.06
C SER A 130 32.60 1.05 -15.10
N MET A 131 32.14 0.31 -14.09
CA MET A 131 33.02 -0.36 -13.12
C MET A 131 33.85 -1.50 -13.69
N GLY A 132 33.61 -1.88 -14.95
CA GLY A 132 34.26 -3.03 -15.57
C GLY A 132 33.67 -4.35 -15.06
N LYS A 133 33.97 -5.43 -15.74
CA LYS A 133 33.69 -6.80 -15.34
C LYS A 133 34.52 -7.81 -16.12
N ASP A 134 34.51 -9.05 -15.63
CA ASP A 134 35.02 -10.17 -16.40
C ASP A 134 34.09 -10.44 -17.58
N ILE A 135 34.64 -10.68 -18.73
CA ILE A 135 33.94 -11.04 -19.96
C ILE A 135 34.44 -12.40 -20.51
N THR A 136 33.55 -13.13 -21.12
CA THR A 136 33.81 -14.41 -21.76
C THR A 136 33.24 -14.37 -23.17
N PHE A 137 34.01 -14.88 -24.12
CA PHE A 137 33.52 -15.12 -25.47
C PHE A 137 34.11 -16.42 -26.04
N THR A 138 33.40 -17.00 -26.98
CA THR A 138 33.78 -18.25 -27.64
C THR A 138 34.23 -17.96 -29.06
N VAL A 139 35.35 -18.54 -29.46
CA VAL A 139 35.85 -18.55 -30.85
C VAL A 139 35.59 -19.92 -31.43
N THR A 140 34.79 -19.99 -32.52
CA THR A 140 34.55 -21.22 -33.31
C THR A 140 35.22 -21.04 -34.68
N THR A 141 36.16 -21.90 -35.04
CA THR A 141 36.98 -21.71 -36.24
C THR A 141 37.45 -23.01 -36.87
N ASN A 142 37.84 -22.93 -38.14
CA ASN A 142 38.54 -23.96 -38.87
C ASN A 142 39.97 -23.51 -39.34
N VAL A 143 40.48 -22.39 -38.77
CA VAL A 143 41.89 -22.02 -38.96
C VAL A 143 42.79 -22.77 -37.96
N ASN A 144 44.08 -22.97 -38.32
CA ASN A 144 44.98 -23.74 -37.48
C ASN A 144 45.50 -22.94 -36.27
N ASN A 145 45.77 -21.68 -36.45
CA ASN A 145 46.29 -20.79 -35.40
C ASN A 145 45.75 -19.37 -35.58
N PHE A 146 45.43 -18.71 -34.47
CA PHE A 146 45.04 -17.33 -34.51
C PHE A 146 45.64 -16.54 -33.35
N THR A 147 45.68 -15.23 -33.49
CA THR A 147 46.06 -14.26 -32.44
C THR A 147 44.85 -13.44 -32.05
N ILE A 148 44.85 -12.96 -30.80
CA ILE A 148 43.82 -12.05 -30.31
C ILE A 148 44.49 -10.75 -29.92
N THR A 149 44.00 -9.63 -30.45
CA THR A 149 44.41 -8.29 -30.05
C THR A 149 43.21 -7.55 -29.41
N PHE A 150 43.47 -6.76 -28.40
CA PHE A 150 42.45 -6.10 -27.63
C PHE A 150 42.88 -4.68 -27.22
N PRO A 151 41.93 -3.78 -26.88
CA PRO A 151 42.25 -2.43 -26.37
C PRO A 151 43.00 -2.51 -25.03
N ASP A 152 43.81 -1.51 -24.70
CA ASP A 152 44.62 -1.44 -23.47
C ASP A 152 43.82 -1.57 -22.16
N TRP A 153 42.52 -1.32 -22.22
CA TRP A 153 41.61 -1.43 -21.08
C TRP A 153 40.91 -2.79 -20.97
N VAL A 154 41.23 -3.73 -21.86
CA VAL A 154 40.82 -5.14 -21.78
C VAL A 154 42.08 -5.95 -21.52
N ILE A 155 42.16 -6.71 -20.44
CA ILE A 155 43.33 -7.47 -20.02
C ILE A 155 42.97 -8.96 -19.84
N GLU A 156 43.95 -9.84 -19.91
CA GLU A 156 43.75 -11.24 -19.61
C GLU A 156 43.26 -11.43 -18.17
N SER A 157 42.23 -12.25 -18.00
CA SER A 157 41.72 -12.58 -16.67
C SER A 157 42.67 -13.59 -15.99
N PRO A 158 43.02 -13.40 -14.70
CA PRO A 158 43.82 -14.37 -13.95
C PRO A 158 43.11 -15.72 -13.75
N LYS A 159 41.84 -15.81 -14.06
CA LYS A 159 41.04 -17.07 -14.01
C LYS A 159 41.33 -18.02 -15.19
N THR A 160 42.24 -17.68 -16.08
CA THR A 160 42.51 -18.48 -17.29
C THR A 160 43.30 -19.70 -16.97
N ARG A 161 42.68 -20.88 -17.07
CA ARG A 161 43.32 -22.01 -17.73
C ARG A 161 42.47 -22.39 -18.91
N ASN A 162 42.98 -22.10 -20.12
CA ASN A 162 42.51 -22.71 -21.33
C ASN A 162 42.43 -24.21 -21.07
N THR A 163 41.26 -24.74 -20.89
CA THR A 163 41.04 -26.18 -21.05
C THR A 163 41.46 -26.49 -22.46
N LYS A 164 42.34 -27.42 -22.60
CA LYS A 164 42.86 -27.94 -23.85
C LYS A 164 41.69 -28.36 -24.70
N ASN A 165 41.21 -27.49 -25.58
CA ASN A 165 40.09 -27.73 -26.44
C ASN A 165 40.60 -28.04 -27.83
N ASP A 166 39.88 -28.84 -28.54
CA ASP A 166 40.04 -29.00 -29.96
C ASP A 166 40.22 -27.62 -30.60
N LEU A 167 41.16 -27.48 -31.55
CA LEU A 167 41.46 -26.24 -32.26
C LEU A 167 40.26 -25.53 -32.90
N ILE A 168 39.06 -26.12 -32.84
CA ILE A 168 37.84 -25.70 -33.54
C ILE A 168 36.93 -24.83 -32.67
N GLU A 169 36.93 -24.97 -31.33
CA GLU A 169 36.14 -24.15 -30.40
C GLU A 169 36.94 -23.86 -29.13
N SER A 170 37.07 -22.60 -28.77
CA SER A 170 37.78 -22.18 -27.55
C SER A 170 37.08 -21.04 -26.83
N SER A 171 37.01 -21.12 -25.51
CA SER A 171 36.49 -20.03 -24.66
C SER A 171 37.61 -19.16 -24.13
N HIS A 172 37.45 -17.86 -24.20
CA HIS A 172 38.44 -16.86 -23.83
C HIS A 172 37.90 -15.95 -22.72
N TYR A 173 38.74 -15.68 -21.72
CA TYR A 173 38.38 -14.94 -20.52
C TYR A 173 39.23 -13.71 -20.39
N TYR A 174 38.59 -12.54 -20.24
CA TYR A 174 39.25 -11.25 -20.09
C TYR A 174 38.58 -10.41 -19.01
N THR A 175 39.30 -9.46 -18.46
CA THR A 175 38.79 -8.47 -17.54
C THR A 175 38.76 -7.13 -18.23
N VAL A 176 37.62 -6.47 -18.27
CA VAL A 176 37.46 -5.09 -18.69
C VAL A 176 37.71 -4.19 -17.47
N LYS A 177 38.74 -3.33 -17.57
CA LYS A 177 39.09 -2.37 -16.52
C LYS A 177 38.00 -1.31 -16.35
N ARG A 178 37.89 -0.74 -15.13
CA ARG A 178 37.03 0.40 -14.84
C ARG A 178 37.22 1.55 -15.84
N ASN A 179 36.15 2.21 -16.19
CA ASN A 179 36.10 3.45 -16.96
C ASN A 179 35.70 4.61 -16.05
N THR A 180 36.55 5.58 -15.84
CA THR A 180 36.30 6.80 -15.04
C THR A 180 36.05 8.03 -15.92
N ALA A 181 35.84 7.82 -17.22
CA ALA A 181 35.66 8.86 -18.24
C ALA A 181 34.36 8.65 -19.03
N GLU A 182 34.25 9.27 -20.18
CA GLU A 182 33.13 9.09 -21.11
C GLU A 182 33.00 7.65 -21.60
N ALA A 183 31.83 7.29 -22.11
CA ALA A 183 31.59 5.98 -22.69
C ALA A 183 32.60 5.68 -23.79
N ARG A 184 33.06 4.43 -23.84
CA ARG A 184 34.09 4.00 -24.81
C ARG A 184 33.68 2.70 -25.49
N GLU A 185 34.23 2.52 -26.68
CA GLU A 185 34.05 1.30 -27.45
C GLU A 185 35.40 0.88 -28.02
N GLY A 186 35.61 -0.41 -28.11
CA GLY A 186 36.85 -0.97 -28.65
C GLY A 186 36.65 -2.37 -29.20
N ASN A 187 37.49 -2.78 -30.11
CA ASN A 187 37.41 -4.04 -30.80
C ASN A 187 38.45 -5.05 -30.29
N VAL A 188 37.96 -6.21 -29.92
CA VAL A 188 38.79 -7.41 -29.78
C VAL A 188 38.84 -8.07 -31.14
N VAL A 189 40.02 -8.18 -31.72
CA VAL A 189 40.18 -8.71 -33.07
C VAL A 189 40.90 -10.07 -33.04
N ILE A 190 40.28 -11.07 -33.59
CA ILE A 190 40.80 -12.43 -33.70
C ILE A 190 41.28 -12.59 -35.15
N THR A 191 42.56 -12.84 -35.35
CA THR A 191 43.17 -12.89 -36.69
C THR A 191 43.88 -14.22 -36.89
N ASP A 192 43.64 -14.88 -38.03
CA ASP A 192 44.38 -16.06 -38.46
C ASP A 192 45.86 -15.67 -38.75
N THR A 193 46.81 -16.53 -38.34
CA THR A 193 48.24 -16.29 -38.53
C THR A 193 48.72 -16.60 -39.94
N GLU A 194 47.93 -17.34 -40.73
CA GLU A 194 48.31 -17.85 -42.03
C GLU A 194 47.57 -17.19 -43.22
N THR A 195 46.35 -16.69 -42.94
CA THR A 195 45.50 -16.04 -43.96
C THR A 195 44.97 -14.67 -43.46
N PRO A 196 44.43 -13.79 -44.34
CA PRO A 196 43.89 -12.51 -43.94
C PRO A 196 42.51 -12.63 -43.22
N THR A 197 42.12 -13.81 -42.80
CA THR A 197 40.84 -14.05 -42.14
C THR A 197 40.86 -13.51 -40.73
N SER A 198 39.83 -12.72 -40.38
CA SER A 198 39.66 -12.19 -39.04
C SER A 198 38.20 -12.08 -38.63
N ALA A 199 37.97 -12.06 -37.34
CA ALA A 199 36.66 -11.74 -36.71
C ALA A 199 36.83 -10.64 -35.67
N VAL A 200 35.77 -9.90 -35.43
CA VAL A 200 35.73 -8.78 -34.49
C VAL A 200 34.63 -9.00 -33.46
N LEU A 201 35.01 -8.86 -32.20
CA LEU A 201 34.09 -8.69 -31.08
C LEU A 201 34.17 -7.23 -30.63
N THR A 202 33.05 -6.52 -30.60
CA THR A 202 32.99 -5.16 -30.09
C THR A 202 32.67 -5.16 -28.59
N VAL A 203 33.46 -4.46 -27.81
CA VAL A 203 33.18 -4.23 -26.37
C VAL A 203 32.86 -2.77 -26.19
N SER A 204 31.60 -2.48 -25.76
CA SER A 204 31.17 -1.13 -25.41
C SER A 204 31.13 -1.00 -23.90
N GLN A 205 31.72 0.04 -23.34
CA GLN A 205 31.71 0.31 -21.91
C GLN A 205 31.09 1.66 -21.61
N ALA A 206 30.15 1.65 -20.64
CA ALA A 206 29.46 2.85 -20.20
C ALA A 206 30.38 3.91 -19.61
N ALA A 207 29.98 5.19 -19.68
CA ALA A 207 30.60 6.27 -18.90
C ALA A 207 30.33 6.08 -17.41
N GLU A 208 31.17 6.64 -16.56
CA GLU A 208 30.88 6.70 -15.12
C GLU A 208 29.65 7.57 -14.86
N SER A 209 28.54 6.98 -14.39
CA SER A 209 27.26 7.65 -14.12
C SER A 209 26.89 7.70 -12.64
N GLY A 210 27.76 7.25 -11.75
CA GLY A 210 27.51 7.09 -10.33
C GLY A 210 27.57 5.62 -9.89
N TYR A 211 27.06 5.32 -8.72
CA TYR A 211 27.11 3.98 -8.15
C TYR A 211 26.38 2.95 -9.03
N GLU A 212 27.06 1.86 -9.31
CA GLU A 212 26.52 0.67 -9.97
C GLU A 212 26.71 -0.54 -9.05
N THR A 213 25.66 -1.33 -8.86
CA THR A 213 25.69 -2.54 -7.99
C THR A 213 26.76 -3.54 -8.45
N GLY A 214 26.95 -3.67 -9.76
CA GLY A 214 27.79 -4.72 -10.37
C GLY A 214 27.03 -6.04 -10.50
N ASP A 215 27.72 -7.07 -10.99
CA ASP A 215 27.16 -8.40 -11.04
C ASP A 215 27.21 -9.07 -9.65
N LEU A 216 26.43 -10.13 -9.50
CA LEU A 216 26.34 -10.92 -8.28
C LEU A 216 27.18 -12.21 -8.38
N GLU A 217 28.11 -12.29 -9.37
CA GLU A 217 28.99 -13.45 -9.51
C GLU A 217 29.84 -13.62 -8.25
N GLY A 218 29.91 -14.84 -7.77
CA GLY A 218 30.63 -15.21 -6.55
C GLY A 218 29.81 -15.05 -5.26
N ILE A 219 28.62 -14.44 -5.30
CA ILE A 219 27.67 -14.48 -4.18
C ILE A 219 26.99 -15.85 -4.22
N LYS A 220 27.03 -16.53 -3.09
CA LYS A 220 26.42 -17.85 -2.96
C LYS A 220 25.08 -17.74 -2.27
N ASP A 221 24.05 -18.37 -2.81
CA ASP A 221 22.78 -18.53 -2.13
C ASP A 221 22.93 -19.56 -0.99
N ASP A 222 22.13 -19.43 0.05
CA ASP A 222 22.04 -20.42 1.11
C ASP A 222 21.54 -21.75 0.53
N ILE A 223 21.97 -22.85 1.14
CA ILE A 223 21.68 -24.19 0.64
C ILE A 223 20.30 -24.61 1.19
N LYS A 224 19.31 -24.77 0.29
CA LYS A 224 18.01 -25.34 0.66
C LYS A 224 18.19 -26.84 0.96
N ILE A 225 17.70 -27.27 2.11
CA ILE A 225 17.76 -28.66 2.55
C ILE A 225 16.60 -29.44 1.96
N GLU A 226 16.90 -30.62 1.42
CA GLU A 226 15.91 -31.53 0.88
C GLU A 226 15.08 -32.15 2.02
N ILE A 227 13.76 -32.11 1.88
CA ILE A 227 12.79 -32.79 2.74
C ILE A 227 12.40 -34.09 2.04
N THR A 228 12.72 -35.22 2.68
CA THR A 228 12.47 -36.57 2.10
C THR A 228 11.10 -37.14 2.46
N GLY A 229 10.39 -36.49 3.37
CA GLY A 229 9.08 -36.93 3.81
C GLY A 229 8.63 -36.25 5.10
N GLY A 230 7.48 -36.65 5.62
CA GLY A 230 7.00 -36.10 6.88
C GLY A 230 5.59 -36.56 7.21
N GLU A 231 5.11 -36.13 8.37
CA GLU A 231 3.79 -36.47 8.89
C GLU A 231 3.23 -35.36 9.78
N ALA A 232 1.91 -35.32 9.89
CA ALA A 232 1.21 -34.49 10.86
C ALA A 232 0.35 -35.37 11.80
N SER A 233 0.18 -34.94 13.04
CA SER A 233 -0.70 -35.61 14.01
C SER A 233 -2.19 -35.52 13.65
N ASP A 234 -2.58 -34.56 12.82
CA ASP A 234 -3.95 -34.41 12.32
C ASP A 234 -3.96 -34.47 10.80
N ASN A 235 -4.66 -35.46 10.27
CA ASN A 235 -4.89 -35.67 8.84
C ASN A 235 -6.40 -35.79 8.53
N SER A 236 -7.24 -35.11 9.31
CA SER A 236 -8.70 -35.14 9.22
C SER A 236 -9.24 -34.55 7.92
N ARG A 237 -8.41 -33.84 7.15
CA ARG A 237 -8.76 -33.23 5.86
C ARG A 237 -7.97 -33.84 4.69
N PRO A 238 -8.45 -34.93 4.09
CA PRO A 238 -7.74 -35.63 3.00
C PRO A 238 -7.49 -34.79 1.76
N ALA A 239 -8.29 -33.73 1.53
CA ALA A 239 -8.11 -32.80 0.41
C ALA A 239 -6.96 -31.79 0.63
N ALA A 240 -6.45 -31.68 1.87
CA ALA A 240 -5.38 -30.77 2.27
C ALA A 240 -4.24 -31.59 2.96
N PRO A 241 -3.58 -32.51 2.27
CA PRO A 241 -2.64 -33.45 2.84
C PRO A 241 -1.31 -32.78 3.22
N PHE A 242 -0.64 -33.35 4.23
CA PHE A 242 0.63 -32.83 4.76
C PHE A 242 1.74 -32.70 3.71
N LYS A 243 1.74 -33.50 2.64
CA LYS A 243 2.73 -33.44 1.56
C LYS A 243 2.80 -32.09 0.83
N TYR A 244 1.74 -31.29 0.88
CA TYR A 244 1.75 -29.93 0.33
C TYR A 244 2.70 -28.97 1.05
N THR A 245 3.14 -29.30 2.28
CA THR A 245 4.07 -28.46 3.04
C THR A 245 5.52 -28.55 2.56
N TYR A 246 5.85 -29.39 1.57
CA TYR A 246 7.19 -29.58 1.03
C TYR A 246 7.20 -30.02 -0.43
N ASP A 247 6.21 -29.60 -1.20
CA ASP A 247 6.12 -29.93 -2.63
C ASP A 247 6.84 -28.91 -3.54
N GLY A 248 7.46 -27.90 -2.96
CA GLY A 248 8.22 -26.87 -3.65
C GLY A 248 7.38 -25.75 -4.25
N LYS A 249 6.08 -25.70 -3.96
CA LYS A 249 5.17 -24.68 -4.45
C LYS A 249 4.83 -23.71 -3.33
N SER A 250 5.07 -22.45 -3.57
CA SER A 250 4.70 -21.36 -2.64
C SER A 250 3.55 -20.51 -3.23
N ASP A 251 2.86 -19.79 -2.37
CA ASP A 251 1.75 -18.88 -2.75
C ASP A 251 0.64 -19.56 -3.57
N THR A 252 0.26 -20.78 -3.17
CA THR A 252 -0.80 -21.57 -3.80
C THR A 252 -1.95 -21.84 -2.83
N ASP A 253 -3.06 -22.38 -3.37
CA ASP A 253 -4.16 -22.91 -2.58
C ASP A 253 -3.93 -24.39 -2.16
N GLU A 254 -2.85 -25.03 -2.62
CA GLU A 254 -2.41 -26.37 -2.20
C GLU A 254 -1.74 -26.25 -0.83
N ILE A 255 -2.51 -26.34 0.24
CA ILE A 255 -2.07 -26.19 1.63
C ILE A 255 -2.37 -27.43 2.46
N TYR A 256 -1.54 -27.73 3.45
CA TYR A 256 -1.94 -28.56 4.56
C TYR A 256 -2.89 -27.78 5.46
N LEU A 257 -3.98 -28.38 5.90
CA LEU A 257 -4.93 -27.78 6.83
C LEU A 257 -5.44 -28.85 7.82
N SER A 258 -5.26 -28.59 9.11
CA SER A 258 -5.78 -29.45 10.20
C SER A 258 -7.30 -29.31 10.38
N GLY A 259 -7.90 -30.21 11.14
CA GLY A 259 -9.16 -29.97 11.83
C GLY A 259 -9.01 -28.96 12.98
N THR A 260 -10.11 -28.67 13.67
CA THR A 260 -10.05 -27.94 14.97
C THR A 260 -9.38 -28.80 16.02
N PHE A 261 -8.53 -28.19 16.83
CA PHE A 261 -7.70 -28.93 17.81
C PHE A 261 -7.82 -28.37 19.24
N ASP A 262 -7.42 -29.19 20.21
CA ASP A 262 -7.28 -28.75 21.60
C ASP A 262 -5.98 -27.94 21.77
N PRO A 263 -6.03 -26.63 22.12
CA PRO A 263 -4.84 -25.81 22.34
C PRO A 263 -3.86 -26.31 23.41
N GLN A 264 -4.29 -27.23 24.29
CA GLN A 264 -3.41 -27.85 25.28
C GLN A 264 -2.55 -28.98 24.68
N VAL A 265 -3.04 -29.62 23.62
CA VAL A 265 -2.36 -30.72 22.92
C VAL A 265 -1.58 -30.20 21.72
N GLY A 266 -2.19 -29.31 20.94
CA GLY A 266 -1.63 -28.76 19.70
C GLY A 266 -1.68 -29.73 18.53
N VAL A 267 -1.23 -29.25 17.38
CA VAL A 267 -1.01 -30.06 16.18
C VAL A 267 0.48 -30.19 15.93
N THR A 268 0.97 -31.42 15.87
CA THR A 268 2.38 -31.75 15.65
C THR A 268 2.63 -32.08 14.20
N MET A 269 3.63 -31.46 13.60
CA MET A 269 4.08 -31.67 12.22
C MET A 269 5.58 -32.02 12.26
N THR A 270 5.99 -33.02 11.51
CA THR A 270 7.39 -33.49 11.46
C THR A 270 7.84 -33.59 10.02
N TRP A 271 8.95 -32.99 9.67
CA TRP A 271 9.63 -33.07 8.38
C TRP A 271 10.94 -33.85 8.53
N ASN A 272 11.12 -34.91 7.73
CA ASN A 272 12.34 -35.70 7.66
C ASN A 272 13.28 -35.09 6.62
N LEU A 273 14.55 -34.92 6.98
CA LEU A 273 15.58 -34.33 6.13
C LEU A 273 16.43 -35.40 5.45
N ALA A 274 17.12 -35.02 4.38
CA ALA A 274 18.03 -35.93 3.68
C ALA A 274 19.17 -36.40 4.60
N GLU A 275 19.62 -37.66 4.44
CA GLU A 275 20.63 -38.32 5.29
C GLU A 275 21.98 -37.60 5.33
N ASN A 276 22.33 -36.84 4.27
CA ASN A 276 23.57 -36.09 4.16
C ASN A 276 23.46 -34.63 4.57
N THR A 277 22.40 -34.23 5.30
CA THR A 277 22.24 -32.87 5.80
C THR A 277 23.33 -32.59 6.84
N GLU A 278 24.27 -31.68 6.52
CA GLU A 278 25.35 -31.30 7.43
C GLU A 278 24.87 -30.37 8.55
N SER A 279 24.09 -29.37 8.21
CA SER A 279 23.53 -28.46 9.22
C SER A 279 22.25 -27.77 8.75
N VAL A 280 21.48 -27.23 9.69
CA VAL A 280 20.36 -26.33 9.41
C VAL A 280 20.48 -25.09 10.29
N ASN A 281 20.43 -23.91 9.68
CA ASN A 281 20.57 -22.62 10.34
C ASN A 281 19.24 -21.95 10.62
N TYR A 282 18.24 -22.16 9.73
CA TYR A 282 16.94 -21.51 9.82
C TYR A 282 15.87 -22.27 9.03
N LEU A 283 14.62 -21.89 9.29
CA LEU A 283 13.46 -22.31 8.50
C LEU A 283 12.72 -21.10 7.90
N ILE A 284 11.95 -21.37 6.84
CA ILE A 284 10.94 -20.45 6.33
C ILE A 284 9.60 -21.19 6.32
N TYR A 285 8.64 -20.62 7.04
CA TYR A 285 7.23 -21.02 7.01
C TYR A 285 6.46 -20.11 6.07
N ASP A 286 5.82 -20.69 5.06
CA ASP A 286 4.92 -20.00 4.15
C ASP A 286 3.47 -20.41 4.47
N PRO A 287 2.59 -19.48 4.93
CA PRO A 287 1.19 -19.77 5.18
C PRO A 287 0.37 -19.93 3.89
N GLY A 288 0.90 -19.51 2.72
CA GLY A 288 0.17 -19.43 1.46
C GLY A 288 -0.98 -18.42 1.54
N ARG A 289 -2.01 -18.62 0.70
CA ARG A 289 -3.21 -17.78 0.63
C ARG A 289 -4.25 -18.08 1.71
N ALA A 290 -3.97 -19.00 2.64
CA ALA A 290 -4.92 -19.39 3.67
C ALA A 290 -5.33 -18.24 4.58
N ASN A 291 -6.62 -18.03 4.74
CA ASN A 291 -7.17 -17.09 5.72
C ASN A 291 -7.27 -17.70 7.13
N ASN A 292 -7.31 -19.04 7.24
CA ASN A 292 -7.40 -19.79 8.49
C ASN A 292 -6.22 -20.74 8.64
N GLY A 293 -5.84 -21.01 9.87
CA GLY A 293 -4.79 -21.99 10.20
C GLY A 293 -3.37 -21.40 10.24
N ARG A 294 -3.18 -20.09 10.00
CA ARG A 294 -1.87 -19.44 10.14
C ARG A 294 -1.32 -19.70 11.52
N PHE A 295 -0.03 -20.12 11.60
CA PHE A 295 0.59 -20.46 12.87
C PHE A 295 0.59 -19.28 13.86
N GLY A 296 0.21 -19.54 15.11
CA GLY A 296 0.45 -18.68 16.26
C GLY A 296 1.60 -19.24 17.10
N ARG A 297 1.33 -19.55 18.38
CA ARG A 297 2.34 -20.07 19.31
C ARG A 297 2.72 -21.50 18.99
N THR A 298 4.02 -21.75 18.90
CA THR A 298 4.59 -23.06 18.56
C THR A 298 5.76 -23.42 19.47
N LYS A 299 6.07 -24.72 19.50
CA LYS A 299 7.36 -25.25 19.96
C LYS A 299 8.04 -25.95 18.80
N ILE A 300 9.32 -25.69 18.63
CA ILE A 300 10.16 -26.27 17.58
C ILE A 300 11.11 -27.26 18.23
N PHE A 301 11.17 -28.45 17.66
CA PHE A 301 12.04 -29.54 18.11
C PHE A 301 12.89 -30.02 16.95
N TRP A 302 14.00 -30.61 17.24
CA TRP A 302 14.84 -31.23 16.23
C TRP A 302 15.37 -32.59 16.73
N LYS A 303 15.78 -33.39 15.77
CA LYS A 303 16.37 -34.69 16.05
C LYS A 303 17.65 -34.82 15.26
N GLN A 304 18.79 -35.08 15.97
CA GLN A 304 20.07 -35.32 15.31
C GLN A 304 20.08 -36.70 14.67
N ASP A 305 20.88 -36.83 13.61
CA ASP A 305 21.11 -38.11 12.97
C ASP A 305 21.66 -39.14 13.95
N GLY A 306 21.16 -40.37 13.89
CA GLY A 306 21.47 -41.45 14.85
C GLY A 306 20.73 -41.37 16.21
N ASN A 307 20.03 -40.28 16.53
CA ASN A 307 19.21 -40.15 17.70
C ASN A 307 17.76 -40.59 17.47
N THR A 308 17.12 -41.10 18.55
CA THR A 308 15.70 -41.52 18.53
C THR A 308 14.77 -40.49 19.18
N VAL A 309 15.30 -39.53 19.92
CA VAL A 309 14.55 -38.57 20.72
C VAL A 309 14.63 -37.16 20.06
N PHE A 310 13.50 -36.45 20.06
CA PHE A 310 13.46 -35.05 19.70
C PHE A 310 13.85 -34.18 20.90
N GLU A 311 14.71 -33.21 20.67
CA GLU A 311 15.09 -32.19 21.65
C GLU A 311 14.35 -30.89 21.36
N GLU A 312 13.84 -30.19 22.36
CA GLU A 312 13.25 -28.89 22.23
C GLU A 312 14.32 -27.88 21.86
N LEU A 313 14.09 -27.17 20.72
CA LEU A 313 15.01 -26.15 20.23
C LEU A 313 14.61 -24.76 20.73
N MET A 314 13.35 -24.41 20.58
CA MET A 314 12.83 -23.08 20.97
C MET A 314 11.30 -23.05 20.96
N GLU A 315 10.74 -22.05 21.66
CA GLU A 315 9.38 -21.59 21.45
C GLU A 315 9.37 -20.42 20.45
N TYR A 316 8.38 -20.38 19.55
CA TYR A 316 8.22 -19.30 18.59
C TYR A 316 6.75 -18.97 18.36
N ASP A 317 6.41 -17.67 18.33
CA ASP A 317 5.09 -17.18 18.01
C ASP A 317 5.08 -16.55 16.61
N PHE A 318 4.45 -17.22 15.65
CA PHE A 318 4.31 -16.74 14.28
C PHE A 318 3.25 -15.61 14.14
N ARG A 319 2.50 -15.33 15.24
CA ARG A 319 1.51 -14.23 15.33
C ARG A 319 0.45 -14.26 14.23
N GLU A 320 0.12 -15.44 13.74
CA GLU A 320 -0.86 -15.65 12.65
C GLU A 320 -0.56 -14.80 11.40
N SER A 321 0.72 -14.58 11.12
CA SER A 321 1.18 -13.77 9.98
C SER A 321 0.65 -14.32 8.66
N ALA A 322 0.19 -13.43 7.79
CA ALA A 322 -0.20 -13.75 6.42
C ALA A 322 1.00 -13.85 5.46
N SER A 323 2.19 -13.44 5.90
CA SER A 323 3.41 -13.44 5.08
C SER A 323 4.34 -14.56 5.49
N PRO A 324 5.19 -15.05 4.57
CA PRO A 324 6.25 -16.00 4.90
C PRO A 324 7.09 -15.51 6.07
N THR A 325 7.38 -16.41 7.01
CA THR A 325 8.12 -16.10 8.23
C THR A 325 9.39 -16.91 8.29
N ARG A 326 10.53 -16.22 8.39
CA ARG A 326 11.84 -16.85 8.62
C ARG A 326 12.11 -16.93 10.13
N VAL A 327 12.55 -18.11 10.59
CA VAL A 327 12.94 -18.35 11.99
C VAL A 327 14.40 -18.79 12.03
N GLU A 328 15.26 -17.93 12.55
CA GLU A 328 16.68 -18.22 12.76
C GLU A 328 16.87 -19.10 14.01
N PHE A 329 17.75 -20.06 13.93
CA PHE A 329 18.15 -20.86 15.07
C PHE A 329 19.35 -20.22 15.77
N SER A 330 19.35 -20.22 17.10
CA SER A 330 20.44 -19.61 17.89
C SER A 330 21.81 -20.24 17.64
N LYS A 331 21.82 -21.49 17.14
CA LYS A 331 23.01 -22.24 16.69
C LYS A 331 22.62 -23.10 15.50
N PRO A 332 23.56 -23.33 14.55
CA PRO A 332 23.35 -24.33 13.53
C PRO A 332 23.03 -25.69 14.16
N LEU A 333 22.03 -26.39 13.68
CA LEU A 333 21.75 -27.76 14.08
C LEU A 333 22.77 -28.69 13.39
N ASP A 334 23.47 -29.47 14.15
CA ASP A 334 24.51 -30.40 13.64
C ASP A 334 23.87 -31.72 13.19
N ARG A 335 23.99 -32.02 11.92
CA ARG A 335 23.48 -33.23 11.25
C ARG A 335 22.04 -33.58 11.68
N PRO A 336 21.06 -32.66 11.44
CA PRO A 336 19.68 -32.93 11.81
C PRO A 336 19.05 -33.94 10.84
N SER A 337 18.38 -34.97 11.38
CA SER A 337 17.60 -35.94 10.59
C SER A 337 16.12 -35.60 10.48
N ALA A 338 15.59 -34.76 11.38
CA ALA A 338 14.21 -34.30 11.34
C ALA A 338 14.02 -33.02 12.16
N ILE A 339 13.07 -32.18 11.72
CA ILE A 339 12.57 -31.03 12.47
C ILE A 339 11.07 -31.22 12.69
N ARG A 340 10.62 -30.86 13.90
CA ARG A 340 9.24 -31.01 14.35
C ARG A 340 8.74 -29.69 14.90
N ILE A 341 7.51 -29.31 14.52
CA ILE A 341 6.82 -28.15 15.08
C ILE A 341 5.50 -28.62 15.67
N THR A 342 5.24 -28.22 16.93
CA THR A 342 3.92 -28.39 17.56
C THR A 342 3.29 -27.01 17.68
N ALA A 343 2.18 -26.79 17.00
CA ALA A 343 1.43 -25.54 17.03
C ALA A 343 0.30 -25.61 18.06
N TYR A 344 0.31 -24.72 19.04
CA TYR A 344 -0.66 -24.62 20.13
C TYR A 344 -1.71 -23.53 19.88
N SER A 345 -1.53 -22.71 18.87
CA SER A 345 -2.55 -21.77 18.37
C SER A 345 -2.39 -21.53 16.88
N GLY A 346 -3.49 -21.15 16.23
CA GLY A 346 -3.53 -20.74 14.86
C GLY A 346 -4.88 -20.11 14.51
N SER A 347 -4.90 -19.30 13.47
CA SER A 347 -6.08 -18.53 13.11
C SER A 347 -7.29 -19.43 12.85
N GLY A 348 -8.43 -19.09 13.47
CA GLY A 348 -9.65 -19.90 13.41
C GLY A 348 -9.56 -21.24 14.17
N ASN A 349 -8.61 -21.40 15.10
CA ASN A 349 -8.32 -22.65 15.82
C ASN A 349 -8.01 -23.84 14.89
N LEU A 350 -7.28 -23.55 13.80
CA LEU A 350 -6.78 -24.49 12.80
C LEU A 350 -5.27 -24.30 12.65
N VAL A 351 -4.61 -25.22 11.96
CA VAL A 351 -3.20 -25.12 11.59
C VAL A 351 -3.07 -25.38 10.11
N SER A 352 -2.40 -24.46 9.38
CA SER A 352 -2.14 -24.59 7.93
C SER A 352 -0.68 -24.32 7.60
N CYS A 353 -0.21 -24.91 6.51
CA CYS A 353 1.11 -24.65 5.96
C CYS A 353 1.05 -24.90 4.45
N ASN A 354 1.47 -23.91 3.65
CA ASN A 354 1.64 -24.07 2.21
C ASN A 354 3.02 -24.68 1.93
N GLU A 355 4.10 -24.04 2.40
CA GLU A 355 5.45 -24.57 2.21
C GLU A 355 6.28 -24.39 3.49
N MET A 356 7.03 -25.39 3.85
CA MET A 356 8.06 -25.35 4.89
C MET A 356 9.41 -25.62 4.26
N SER A 357 10.35 -24.74 4.43
CA SER A 357 11.69 -24.88 3.91
C SER A 357 12.75 -24.72 4.99
N PHE A 358 13.81 -25.53 4.90
CA PHE A 358 14.95 -25.49 5.80
C PHE A 358 16.22 -25.13 5.02
N TYR A 359 17.13 -24.39 5.64
CA TYR A 359 18.31 -23.84 4.98
C TYR A 359 19.55 -23.95 5.83
N GLN A 360 20.67 -24.17 5.13
CA GLN A 360 22.03 -24.04 5.66
C GLN A 360 22.66 -22.77 5.08
N ASN A 361 23.27 -21.93 5.92
CA ASN A 361 24.08 -20.80 5.44
C ASN A 361 25.25 -21.35 4.59
N ASN A 362 25.47 -20.76 3.42
CA ASN A 362 26.54 -21.23 2.55
C ASN A 362 27.92 -20.90 3.16
N PRO A 363 28.78 -21.86 3.43
CA PRO A 363 30.07 -21.62 4.07
C PRO A 363 31.05 -20.82 3.19
N ASP A 364 30.84 -20.81 1.88
CA ASP A 364 31.68 -20.09 0.90
C ASP A 364 31.23 -18.64 0.67
N GLN A 365 30.37 -18.09 1.52
CA GLN A 365 29.96 -16.69 1.45
C GLN A 365 31.14 -15.75 1.73
N PHE A 366 31.20 -14.64 1.00
CA PHE A 366 32.16 -13.57 1.25
C PHE A 366 31.92 -12.93 2.61
N ASP A 367 32.98 -12.76 3.40
CA ASP A 367 32.91 -12.04 4.65
C ASP A 367 33.05 -10.52 4.43
N PRO A 368 31.97 -9.75 4.54
CA PRO A 368 32.01 -8.30 4.34
C PRO A 368 32.87 -7.56 5.39
N LEU A 369 33.12 -8.17 6.56
CA LEU A 369 33.95 -7.57 7.62
C LEU A 369 35.43 -7.45 7.22
N THR A 370 35.81 -8.00 6.09
CA THR A 370 37.14 -7.76 5.49
C THR A 370 37.32 -6.37 4.85
N LEU A 371 36.19 -5.71 4.52
CA LEU A 371 36.18 -4.37 3.91
C LEU A 371 35.39 -3.35 4.75
N PHE A 372 34.39 -3.78 5.50
CA PHE A 372 33.42 -2.93 6.17
C PHE A 372 33.41 -3.11 7.67
N THR A 373 32.94 -2.11 8.40
CA THR A 373 32.88 -2.10 9.88
C THR A 373 31.82 -3.02 10.46
N ASP A 374 30.76 -3.30 9.70
CA ASP A 374 29.65 -4.16 10.12
C ASP A 374 28.97 -4.87 8.92
N LEU A 375 28.04 -5.76 9.23
CA LEU A 375 27.32 -6.56 8.24
C LEU A 375 26.37 -5.74 7.34
N THR A 376 26.12 -4.47 7.64
CA THR A 376 25.34 -3.60 6.75
C THR A 376 26.17 -3.05 5.60
N CYS A 377 27.48 -3.23 5.61
CA CYS A 377 28.37 -2.62 4.63
C CYS A 377 28.17 -1.09 4.54
N SER A 378 27.83 -0.44 5.67
CA SER A 378 27.50 0.98 5.68
C SER A 378 28.71 1.89 5.79
N ASP A 379 29.82 1.41 6.30
CA ASP A 379 31.06 2.16 6.50
C ASP A 379 32.27 1.27 6.26
N LEU A 380 33.31 1.86 5.65
CA LEU A 380 34.58 1.17 5.41
C LEU A 380 35.38 0.97 6.69
N LEU A 381 36.16 -0.10 6.74
CA LEU A 381 37.17 -0.28 7.78
C LEU A 381 38.13 0.90 7.82
N PRO A 382 38.51 1.41 9.00
CA PRO A 382 39.54 2.44 9.10
C PRO A 382 40.89 1.98 8.49
N GLY A 383 41.43 2.82 7.60
CA GLY A 383 42.72 2.57 6.98
C GLY A 383 42.67 1.66 5.75
N ILE A 384 41.49 1.24 5.29
CA ILE A 384 41.37 0.50 4.02
C ILE A 384 41.93 1.32 2.87
N THR A 385 42.62 0.68 1.96
CA THR A 385 43.23 1.32 0.77
C THR A 385 42.44 0.96 -0.50
N GLU A 386 42.58 1.74 -1.55
CA GLU A 386 41.98 1.40 -2.84
C GLU A 386 42.53 0.06 -3.37
N GLU A 387 43.80 -0.27 -3.11
CA GLU A 387 44.39 -1.56 -3.48
C GLU A 387 43.69 -2.74 -2.76
N ASP A 388 43.31 -2.57 -1.50
CA ASP A 388 42.57 -3.59 -0.75
C ASP A 388 41.13 -3.78 -1.30
N ILE A 389 40.52 -2.69 -1.73
CA ILE A 389 39.20 -2.72 -2.39
C ILE A 389 39.28 -3.45 -3.73
N GLU A 390 40.32 -3.18 -4.55
CA GLU A 390 40.48 -3.83 -5.85
C GLU A 390 40.81 -5.34 -5.73
N LYS A 391 41.37 -5.78 -4.62
CA LYS A 391 41.59 -7.22 -4.34
C LYS A 391 40.26 -7.98 -4.10
N CYS A 392 39.19 -7.29 -3.81
CA CYS A 392 37.87 -7.91 -3.63
C CYS A 392 37.31 -8.44 -4.97
N LYS A 393 37.13 -9.74 -5.05
CA LYS A 393 36.69 -10.41 -6.29
C LYS A 393 35.19 -10.29 -6.52
N ILE A 394 34.40 -10.00 -5.47
CA ILE A 394 32.95 -9.86 -5.56
C ILE A 394 32.61 -8.43 -5.95
N ALA A 395 32.10 -8.24 -7.16
CA ALA A 395 31.83 -6.92 -7.75
C ALA A 395 30.92 -6.07 -6.88
N LEU A 396 29.87 -6.63 -6.29
CA LEU A 396 28.97 -5.92 -5.37
C LEU A 396 29.74 -5.22 -4.25
N TYR A 397 30.52 -5.97 -3.45
CA TYR A 397 31.23 -5.41 -2.29
C TYR A 397 32.33 -4.45 -2.70
N ARG A 398 33.06 -4.78 -3.78
CA ARG A 398 34.10 -3.91 -4.37
C ARG A 398 33.49 -2.57 -4.80
N ASN A 399 32.35 -2.57 -5.46
CA ASN A 399 31.71 -1.35 -5.95
C ASN A 399 31.19 -0.50 -4.79
N ILE A 400 30.51 -1.08 -3.81
CA ILE A 400 30.08 -0.35 -2.60
C ILE A 400 31.29 0.32 -1.95
N ALA A 401 32.36 -0.45 -1.69
CA ALA A 401 33.58 0.06 -1.06
C ALA A 401 34.26 1.17 -1.87
N TYR A 402 34.36 1.00 -3.18
CA TYR A 402 34.95 2.00 -4.07
C TYR A 402 34.22 3.33 -4.06
N TYR A 403 32.88 3.29 -4.23
CA TYR A 403 32.09 4.52 -4.26
C TYR A 403 32.06 5.21 -2.89
N MET A 404 32.09 4.43 -1.78
CA MET A 404 32.26 5.00 -0.43
C MET A 404 33.63 5.64 -0.25
N PHE A 405 34.70 4.98 -0.67
CA PHE A 405 36.09 5.48 -0.57
C PHE A 405 36.28 6.83 -1.28
N HIS A 406 35.64 6.98 -2.44
CA HIS A 406 35.65 8.21 -3.22
C HIS A 406 34.57 9.24 -2.86
N ASN A 407 33.77 9.01 -1.80
CA ASN A 407 32.65 9.86 -1.39
C ASN A 407 31.59 10.07 -2.49
N LYS A 408 31.41 9.10 -3.36
CA LYS A 408 30.43 9.11 -4.46
C LYS A 408 29.22 8.19 -4.21
N TYR A 409 29.15 7.53 -3.05
CA TYR A 409 28.06 6.63 -2.71
C TYR A 409 26.80 7.40 -2.28
N GLU A 410 25.65 7.07 -2.82
CA GLU A 410 24.37 7.72 -2.53
C GLU A 410 23.80 7.27 -1.16
N ARG A 411 24.41 7.71 -0.06
CA ARG A 411 24.10 7.23 1.30
C ARG A 411 22.70 7.60 1.78
N GLU A 412 22.20 8.79 1.40
CA GLU A 412 21.04 9.45 2.02
C GLU A 412 19.78 8.58 2.08
N PHE A 413 19.47 7.82 1.02
CA PHE A 413 18.31 6.95 0.95
C PHE A 413 18.68 5.47 0.95
N ARG A 414 19.92 5.12 0.67
CA ARG A 414 20.37 3.73 0.68
C ARG A 414 20.58 3.20 2.09
N ILE A 415 21.01 4.05 3.03
CA ILE A 415 21.38 3.65 4.39
C ILE A 415 20.55 4.45 5.39
N ALA A 416 19.70 3.77 6.15
CA ALA A 416 18.85 4.41 7.16
C ALA A 416 18.55 3.49 8.34
N ASP A 417 18.21 4.12 9.47
CA ASP A 417 17.73 3.43 10.67
C ASP A 417 16.19 3.43 10.68
N TYR A 418 15.60 2.27 10.63
CA TYR A 418 14.16 2.07 10.63
C TYR A 418 13.66 1.70 12.03
N LYS A 419 12.62 2.37 12.49
CA LYS A 419 11.99 2.10 13.79
C LYS A 419 10.77 1.17 13.61
N ALA A 420 10.43 0.46 14.68
CA ALA A 420 9.17 -0.26 14.74
C ALA A 420 7.97 0.70 14.86
N TYR A 421 6.86 0.31 14.26
CA TYR A 421 5.55 0.91 14.46
C TYR A 421 4.59 -0.15 14.99
N PRO A 422 3.56 0.21 15.78
CA PRO A 422 2.52 -0.75 16.11
C PRO A 422 1.75 -1.15 14.84
N ASP A 423 1.24 -2.38 14.78
CA ASP A 423 0.30 -2.73 13.71
C ASP A 423 -0.91 -1.78 13.79
N PRO A 424 -1.31 -1.11 12.70
CA PRO A 424 -2.37 -0.11 12.74
C PRO A 424 -3.74 -0.67 13.14
N THR A 425 -3.95 -1.99 13.08
CA THR A 425 -5.16 -2.65 13.57
C THR A 425 -5.34 -2.48 15.08
N ILE A 426 -4.25 -2.33 15.83
CA ILE A 426 -4.29 -2.11 17.28
C ILE A 426 -4.98 -0.79 17.59
N GLN A 427 -4.48 0.30 17.00
CA GLN A 427 -5.04 1.63 17.25
C GLN A 427 -6.46 1.76 16.67
N ALA A 428 -6.71 1.15 15.51
CA ALA A 428 -8.05 1.07 14.94
C ALA A 428 -9.04 0.33 15.86
N GLY A 429 -8.62 -0.78 16.47
CA GLY A 429 -9.41 -1.51 17.46
C GLY A 429 -9.71 -0.67 18.70
N ILE A 430 -8.70 0.01 19.25
CA ILE A 430 -8.85 0.91 20.39
C ILE A 430 -9.83 2.06 20.09
N ASN A 431 -9.72 2.66 18.92
CA ASN A 431 -10.57 3.79 18.50
C ASN A 431 -11.88 3.37 17.85
N ARG A 432 -12.05 2.08 17.54
CA ARG A 432 -13.19 1.52 16.78
C ARG A 432 -13.37 2.20 15.42
N THR A 433 -12.26 2.44 14.72
CA THR A 433 -12.18 3.11 13.43
C THR A 433 -11.64 2.19 12.32
N SER A 434 -11.39 2.71 11.12
CA SER A 434 -10.57 2.02 10.12
C SER A 434 -9.10 2.10 10.46
N CYS A 435 -8.30 1.18 9.90
CA CYS A 435 -6.85 1.19 10.06
C CYS A 435 -6.21 2.32 9.25
N TYR A 436 -5.22 2.98 9.84
CA TYR A 436 -4.29 3.84 9.11
C TYR A 436 -3.23 3.00 8.40
N SER A 437 -2.26 3.64 7.74
CA SER A 437 -1.29 2.95 6.89
C SER A 437 -0.34 2.01 7.63
N LYS A 438 0.22 1.05 6.90
CA LYS A 438 1.40 0.26 7.28
C LYS A 438 2.71 0.79 6.67
N LEU A 439 2.64 1.83 5.83
CA LEU A 439 3.76 2.31 5.01
C LEU A 439 4.53 3.47 5.66
N ASP A 440 4.75 3.38 6.99
CA ASP A 440 5.41 4.45 7.75
C ASP A 440 6.93 4.49 7.57
N ASN A 441 7.55 3.37 7.18
CA ASN A 441 8.98 3.24 6.96
C ASN A 441 9.31 3.30 5.46
N LEU A 442 9.42 4.53 4.96
CA LEU A 442 9.75 4.79 3.57
C LEU A 442 11.23 4.54 3.30
N THR A 443 11.56 4.09 2.10
CA THR A 443 12.96 3.89 1.70
C THR A 443 13.43 4.88 0.64
N GLY A 444 12.53 5.34 -0.23
CA GLY A 444 12.90 6.10 -1.42
C GLY A 444 13.62 5.26 -2.46
N ILE A 445 13.48 3.93 -2.40
CA ILE A 445 14.08 2.98 -3.34
C ILE A 445 12.99 2.43 -4.24
N VAL A 446 13.25 2.48 -5.54
CA VAL A 446 12.45 1.85 -6.58
C VAL A 446 13.12 0.56 -7.02
N VAL A 447 12.33 -0.49 -7.15
CA VAL A 447 12.78 -1.78 -7.65
C VAL A 447 12.18 -2.08 -9.01
N LYS A 448 12.86 -2.91 -9.78
CA LYS A 448 12.36 -3.47 -11.03
C LYS A 448 11.95 -4.92 -10.81
N GLU A 449 10.96 -5.34 -11.56
CA GLU A 449 10.52 -6.71 -11.59
C GLU A 449 11.65 -7.65 -12.03
N GLN A 450 11.81 -8.80 -11.36
CA GLN A 450 12.83 -9.82 -11.60
C GLN A 450 14.30 -9.36 -11.49
N GLU A 451 14.57 -8.09 -11.15
CA GLU A 451 15.94 -7.62 -10.91
C GLU A 451 16.30 -7.81 -9.42
N PRO A 452 17.42 -8.49 -9.09
CA PRO A 452 17.78 -8.77 -7.70
C PRO A 452 17.89 -7.49 -6.85
N LEU A 453 17.13 -7.42 -5.78
CA LEU A 453 17.22 -6.39 -4.77
C LEU A 453 18.10 -6.88 -3.62
N ILE A 454 19.23 -6.21 -3.42
CA ILE A 454 20.21 -6.54 -2.38
C ILE A 454 20.04 -5.61 -1.20
N ILE A 455 19.81 -6.21 -0.05
CA ILE A 455 19.56 -5.49 1.21
C ILE A 455 20.44 -6.07 2.30
N PHE A 456 21.16 -5.22 3.01
CA PHE A 456 21.88 -5.58 4.23
C PHE A 456 21.12 -5.08 5.46
N VAL A 457 20.98 -5.92 6.49
CA VAL A 457 20.29 -5.62 7.73
C VAL A 457 21.25 -5.78 8.91
N GLY A 458 21.34 -4.77 9.76
CA GLY A 458 22.36 -4.71 10.82
C GLY A 458 22.00 -5.46 12.09
N GLU A 459 20.73 -5.45 12.47
CA GLU A 459 20.30 -5.87 13.80
C GLU A 459 19.46 -7.14 13.77
N GLU A 460 19.59 -7.94 14.84
CA GLU A 460 18.61 -8.96 15.15
C GLU A 460 17.49 -8.36 15.98
N ILE A 461 16.25 -8.64 15.58
CA ILE A 461 15.05 -8.08 16.19
C ILE A 461 14.27 -9.11 17.01
N GLY A 462 14.90 -10.24 17.30
CA GLY A 462 14.28 -11.36 18.03
C GLY A 462 13.15 -12.00 17.21
N GLN A 463 12.03 -12.27 17.85
CA GLN A 463 10.85 -12.87 17.19
C GLN A 463 9.99 -11.87 16.41
N ARG A 464 10.42 -10.61 16.27
CA ARG A 464 9.70 -9.62 15.49
C ARG A 464 9.89 -9.89 14.00
N GLN A 465 8.90 -9.51 13.22
CA GLN A 465 8.96 -9.64 11.78
C GLN A 465 9.55 -8.39 11.16
N LEU A 466 10.42 -8.58 10.19
CA LEU A 466 10.96 -7.55 9.32
C LEU A 466 10.82 -8.02 7.89
N SER A 467 10.26 -7.19 7.04
CA SER A 467 10.15 -7.50 5.62
C SER A 467 10.23 -6.24 4.76
N VAL A 468 10.47 -6.40 3.48
CA VAL A 468 10.31 -5.34 2.48
C VAL A 468 9.07 -5.61 1.64
N LEU A 469 8.18 -4.62 1.56
CA LEU A 469 6.99 -4.65 0.72
C LEU A 469 7.26 -3.82 -0.54
N ILE A 470 6.86 -4.35 -1.71
CA ILE A 470 7.01 -3.66 -2.99
C ILE A 470 5.62 -3.28 -3.51
N GLN A 471 5.33 -1.97 -3.57
CA GLN A 471 4.05 -1.44 -4.00
C GLN A 471 4.11 -0.87 -5.41
N ASN A 472 3.21 -1.30 -6.29
CA ASN A 472 3.05 -0.79 -7.64
C ASN A 472 1.68 -0.10 -7.81
N LEU A 473 1.64 1.22 -7.69
CA LEU A 473 0.43 2.01 -7.92
C LEU A 473 0.03 2.08 -9.40
N ASP A 474 0.90 1.69 -10.32
CA ASP A 474 0.67 1.75 -11.76
C ASP A 474 -0.02 0.49 -12.29
N THR A 475 -1.05 0.03 -11.60
CA THR A 475 -1.82 -1.15 -12.01
C THR A 475 -3.11 -0.70 -12.68
N PRO A 476 -3.28 -0.92 -14.01
CA PRO A 476 -4.48 -0.49 -14.73
C PRO A 476 -5.76 -1.12 -14.15
N GLY A 477 -6.77 -0.27 -13.93
CA GLY A 477 -8.08 -0.71 -13.44
C GLY A 477 -8.14 -1.07 -11.96
N LYS A 478 -7.02 -1.00 -11.24
CA LYS A 478 -6.92 -1.23 -9.78
C LYS A 478 -6.44 0.04 -9.08
N ASP A 479 -6.44 0.03 -7.76
CA ASP A 479 -5.88 1.13 -6.95
C ASP A 479 -4.37 1.00 -6.74
N GLY A 480 -3.79 -0.16 -7.05
CA GLY A 480 -2.36 -0.44 -6.89
C GLY A 480 -1.89 -0.52 -5.43
N PHE A 481 -2.80 -0.43 -4.47
CA PHE A 481 -2.45 -0.47 -3.06
C PHE A 481 -2.04 -1.88 -2.61
N GLY A 482 -0.95 -1.94 -1.81
CA GLY A 482 -0.37 -3.19 -1.37
C GLY A 482 0.66 -3.76 -2.35
N GLY A 483 1.07 -4.98 -2.12
CA GLY A 483 2.05 -5.68 -2.94
C GLY A 483 2.69 -6.86 -2.22
N PRO A 484 3.54 -7.63 -2.91
CA PRO A 484 4.27 -8.72 -2.30
C PRO A 484 5.23 -8.22 -1.23
N SER A 485 5.36 -9.02 -0.17
CA SER A 485 6.24 -8.74 0.96
C SER A 485 7.28 -9.86 1.10
N TYR A 486 8.54 -9.49 1.29
CA TYR A 486 9.66 -10.40 1.35
C TYR A 486 10.33 -10.31 2.72
N PRO A 487 10.46 -11.41 3.47
CA PRO A 487 11.08 -11.41 4.79
C PRO A 487 12.56 -11.04 4.70
N LEU A 488 13.03 -10.26 5.66
CA LEU A 488 14.43 -9.84 5.79
C LEU A 488 15.05 -10.41 7.06
N ARG A 489 16.34 -10.70 6.99
CA ARG A 489 17.18 -11.18 8.10
C ARG A 489 18.39 -10.27 8.30
N LYS A 490 19.04 -10.38 9.45
CA LYS A 490 20.36 -9.78 9.69
C LYS A 490 21.39 -10.24 8.64
N GLY A 491 22.21 -9.30 8.20
CA GLY A 491 23.22 -9.50 7.17
C GLY A 491 22.66 -9.39 5.75
N PHE A 492 23.18 -10.17 4.83
CA PHE A 492 22.88 -10.17 3.41
C PHE A 492 21.50 -10.76 3.10
N ASN A 493 20.70 -10.04 2.30
CA ASN A 493 19.42 -10.50 1.75
C ASN A 493 19.41 -10.24 0.24
N LYS A 494 18.99 -11.26 -0.53
CA LYS A 494 18.75 -11.17 -1.96
C LYS A 494 17.27 -11.45 -2.20
N VAL A 495 16.53 -10.44 -2.63
CA VAL A 495 15.11 -10.52 -2.96
C VAL A 495 14.95 -10.43 -4.46
N ILE A 496 14.13 -11.31 -5.05
CA ILE A 496 13.73 -11.22 -6.46
C ILE A 496 12.30 -10.68 -6.48
N PRO A 497 12.10 -9.39 -6.81
CA PRO A 497 10.76 -8.80 -6.79
C PRO A 497 9.86 -9.37 -7.89
N ALA A 498 8.65 -9.80 -7.53
CA ALA A 498 7.65 -10.25 -8.50
C ALA A 498 7.01 -9.10 -9.28
N ASN A 499 7.17 -7.86 -8.81
CA ASN A 499 6.67 -6.65 -9.47
C ASN A 499 7.67 -5.49 -9.33
N LYS A 500 7.56 -4.51 -10.21
CA LYS A 500 8.25 -3.22 -10.05
C LYS A 500 7.50 -2.35 -9.03
N GLY A 501 8.19 -1.44 -8.34
CA GLY A 501 7.50 -0.49 -7.45
C GLY A 501 8.38 0.20 -6.44
N LEU A 502 7.73 0.92 -5.52
CA LEU A 502 8.36 1.53 -4.35
C LEU A 502 8.53 0.49 -3.26
N ALA A 503 9.70 0.49 -2.63
CA ALA A 503 10.02 -0.38 -1.50
C ALA A 503 9.68 0.30 -0.17
N TYR A 504 9.06 -0.43 0.76
CA TYR A 504 8.77 0.01 2.13
C TYR A 504 9.23 -1.05 3.12
N ILE A 505 9.79 -0.63 4.24
CA ILE A 505 10.16 -1.56 5.32
C ILE A 505 8.95 -1.80 6.23
N MET A 506 8.57 -3.05 6.33
CA MET A 506 7.49 -3.52 7.18
C MET A 506 8.10 -4.00 8.50
N TYR A 507 8.07 -3.13 9.52
CA TYR A 507 8.56 -3.43 10.85
C TYR A 507 7.46 -3.06 11.87
N HIS A 508 6.55 -4.02 12.12
CA HIS A 508 5.38 -3.82 12.97
C HIS A 508 5.44 -4.71 14.20
N THR A 509 4.83 -4.21 15.28
CA THR A 509 4.75 -4.90 16.57
C THR A 509 3.30 -5.19 16.95
N ALA A 510 3.10 -6.15 17.86
CA ALA A 510 1.79 -6.55 18.33
C ALA A 510 1.18 -5.60 19.36
N THR A 511 1.95 -4.66 19.93
CA THR A 511 1.48 -3.66 20.88
C THR A 511 2.19 -2.32 20.64
N ILE A 512 1.58 -1.23 21.10
CA ILE A 512 2.16 0.11 21.05
C ILE A 512 3.43 0.16 21.92
N GLU A 513 3.36 -0.39 23.11
CA GLU A 513 4.49 -0.45 24.06
C GLU A 513 5.69 -1.19 23.45
N GLU A 514 5.45 -2.32 22.79
CA GLU A 514 6.51 -3.06 22.10
C GLU A 514 7.18 -2.22 21.01
N SER A 515 6.42 -1.40 20.26
CA SER A 515 7.00 -0.53 19.24
C SER A 515 7.90 0.56 19.79
N GLU A 516 7.61 1.06 20.99
CA GLU A 516 8.41 2.07 21.68
C GLU A 516 9.72 1.49 22.23
N GLN A 517 9.72 0.21 22.59
CA GLN A 517 10.89 -0.51 23.16
C GLN A 517 11.72 -1.23 22.10
N ALA A 518 11.18 -1.45 20.90
CA ALA A 518 11.86 -2.18 19.84
C ALA A 518 13.11 -1.41 19.35
N PRO A 519 14.23 -2.10 19.08
CA PRO A 519 15.42 -1.47 18.55
C PRO A 519 15.15 -0.89 17.16
N LYS A 520 15.85 0.19 16.84
CA LYS A 520 15.95 0.61 15.43
C LYS A 520 16.83 -0.39 14.69
N VAL A 521 16.51 -0.60 13.42
CA VAL A 521 17.24 -1.52 12.54
C VAL A 521 17.91 -0.72 11.45
N LYS A 522 19.24 -0.77 11.38
CA LYS A 522 19.98 -0.21 10.26
C LYS A 522 19.80 -1.11 9.04
N ILE A 523 19.36 -0.53 7.94
CA ILE A 523 19.17 -1.23 6.67
C ILE A 523 19.91 -0.47 5.57
N HIS A 524 20.59 -1.21 4.71
CA HIS A 524 21.30 -0.69 3.57
C HIS A 524 20.79 -1.36 2.28
N PHE A 525 20.20 -0.59 1.40
CA PHE A 525 19.79 -0.99 0.05
C PHE A 525 20.97 -0.87 -0.92
N ALA A 526 21.68 -1.95 -1.12
CA ALA A 526 22.83 -1.96 -2.01
C ALA A 526 22.48 -2.02 -3.50
N SER A 527 21.24 -2.36 -3.84
CA SER A 527 20.72 -2.26 -5.21
C SER A 527 19.38 -1.52 -5.23
N GLY A 528 18.70 -1.51 -6.38
CA GLY A 528 17.55 -0.66 -6.61
C GLY A 528 17.96 0.79 -6.97
N THR A 529 17.00 1.56 -7.49
CA THR A 529 17.20 2.94 -7.92
C THR A 529 16.76 3.91 -6.83
N VAL A 530 17.61 4.86 -6.47
CA VAL A 530 17.25 5.93 -5.52
C VAL A 530 16.32 6.92 -6.22
N CYS A 531 15.06 7.00 -5.81
CA CYS A 531 14.13 8.06 -6.19
C CYS A 531 13.98 9.11 -5.08
N GLY A 532 14.30 8.75 -3.83
CA GLY A 532 14.11 9.58 -2.67
C GLY A 532 12.65 9.75 -2.26
N TYR A 533 12.44 10.49 -1.19
CA TYR A 533 11.14 10.97 -0.70
C TYR A 533 11.34 12.27 0.06
N PHE A 534 10.26 13.03 0.30
CA PHE A 534 10.32 14.23 1.12
C PHE A 534 9.56 14.01 2.43
N ASP A 535 10.24 14.23 3.56
CA ASP A 535 9.66 14.18 4.90
C ASP A 535 9.79 15.55 5.57
N SER A 536 8.67 16.23 5.78
CA SER A 536 8.63 17.55 6.44
C SER A 536 9.10 17.51 7.91
N GLN A 537 9.11 16.31 8.51
CA GLN A 537 9.59 16.12 9.89
C GLN A 537 11.10 15.85 9.97
N ASN A 538 11.76 15.61 8.83
CA ASN A 538 13.20 15.42 8.77
C ASN A 538 13.90 16.78 8.56
N PRO A 539 14.68 17.28 9.54
CA PRO A 539 15.39 18.55 9.40
C PRO A 539 16.35 18.60 8.20
N ALA A 540 16.88 17.45 7.77
CA ALA A 540 17.77 17.37 6.61
C ALA A 540 17.03 17.60 5.27
N HIS A 541 15.71 17.48 5.24
CA HIS A 541 14.89 17.69 4.03
C HIS A 541 14.40 19.14 3.90
N LYS A 542 14.52 19.94 4.95
CA LYS A 542 14.02 21.32 4.98
C LYS A 542 14.58 22.15 3.83
N GLY A 543 13.68 22.71 3.02
CA GLY A 543 14.02 23.54 1.86
C GLY A 543 14.53 22.76 0.62
N ARG A 544 14.60 21.44 0.69
CA ARG A 544 15.13 20.58 -0.40
C ARG A 544 14.04 19.98 -1.30
N TRP A 545 12.78 20.38 -1.16
CA TRP A 545 11.68 19.84 -1.96
C TRP A 545 11.98 19.85 -3.47
N GLN A 546 12.40 21.00 -3.99
CA GLN A 546 12.69 21.17 -5.41
C GLN A 546 13.90 20.34 -5.89
N GLU A 547 14.88 20.09 -5.01
CA GLU A 547 16.00 19.22 -5.32
C GLU A 547 15.51 17.77 -5.52
N PHE A 548 14.78 17.24 -4.57
CA PHE A 548 14.28 15.86 -4.61
C PHE A 548 13.35 15.62 -5.77
N ILE A 549 12.33 16.47 -5.96
CA ILE A 549 11.32 16.25 -7.00
C ILE A 549 11.89 16.41 -8.43
N LYS A 550 12.96 17.19 -8.61
CA LYS A 550 13.67 17.29 -9.89
C LYS A 550 14.57 16.10 -10.17
N LYS A 551 15.20 15.54 -9.13
CA LYS A 551 16.15 14.45 -9.25
C LYS A 551 15.50 13.10 -9.55
N THR A 552 14.29 12.83 -9.03
CA THR A 552 13.65 11.53 -9.20
C THR A 552 13.11 11.32 -10.62
N ASP A 553 13.37 10.16 -11.21
CA ASP A 553 12.83 9.75 -12.51
C ASP A 553 11.66 8.76 -12.40
N TYR A 554 11.31 8.36 -11.18
CA TYR A 554 10.21 7.42 -10.99
C TYR A 554 8.85 8.12 -11.12
N LYS A 555 7.85 7.36 -11.57
CA LYS A 555 6.48 7.85 -11.83
C LYS A 555 5.79 8.41 -10.59
N PHE A 556 6.08 7.85 -9.40
CA PHE A 556 5.47 8.23 -8.14
C PHE A 556 6.51 8.74 -7.16
N PHE A 557 6.09 9.63 -6.28
CA PHE A 557 6.93 10.19 -5.24
C PHE A 557 6.19 10.27 -3.91
N ASP A 558 6.89 9.95 -2.82
CA ASP A 558 6.35 9.99 -1.47
C ASP A 558 6.58 11.36 -0.82
N LEU A 559 5.52 11.96 -0.33
CA LEU A 559 5.48 13.21 0.41
C LEU A 559 4.91 12.94 1.80
N VAL A 560 5.69 13.20 2.86
CA VAL A 560 5.39 12.76 4.22
C VAL A 560 5.35 13.92 5.20
N GLY A 561 4.33 13.93 6.05
CA GLY A 561 4.15 14.82 7.18
C GLY A 561 4.15 14.09 8.52
N LYS A 562 3.63 14.76 9.52
CA LYS A 562 3.49 14.18 10.85
C LYS A 562 2.36 13.14 10.93
N TYR A 563 1.23 13.41 10.29
CA TYR A 563 0.00 12.61 10.35
C TYR A 563 -0.40 12.03 9.00
N ALA A 564 0.11 12.59 7.92
CA ALA A 564 -0.21 12.26 6.55
C ALA A 564 1.00 11.71 5.79
N HIS A 565 0.73 10.80 4.84
CA HIS A 565 1.67 10.29 3.85
C HIS A 565 0.95 10.27 2.51
N ALA A 566 1.46 10.97 1.51
CA ALA A 566 0.88 11.04 0.18
C ALA A 566 1.84 10.45 -0.86
N THR A 567 1.35 9.51 -1.69
CA THR A 567 2.07 9.00 -2.86
C THR A 567 1.31 9.39 -4.12
N PHE A 568 1.80 10.41 -4.81
CA PHE A 568 1.18 10.95 -6.01
C PHE A 568 2.16 10.94 -7.20
N PRO A 569 1.67 11.16 -8.44
CA PRO A 569 2.54 11.18 -9.61
C PRO A 569 3.58 12.30 -9.54
N THR A 570 4.83 11.94 -9.78
CA THR A 570 5.97 12.89 -9.81
C THR A 570 5.74 14.05 -10.79
N ALA A 571 5.12 13.77 -11.94
CA ALA A 571 4.80 14.78 -12.95
C ALA A 571 3.80 15.82 -12.43
N ASP A 572 2.80 15.38 -11.67
CA ASP A 572 1.81 16.27 -11.06
C ASP A 572 2.43 17.10 -9.94
N PHE A 573 3.27 16.52 -9.10
CA PHE A 573 4.04 17.27 -8.10
C PHE A 573 4.94 18.33 -8.74
N ARG A 574 5.65 17.98 -9.82
CA ARG A 574 6.50 18.95 -10.57
C ARG A 574 5.68 20.11 -11.14
N THR A 575 4.48 19.81 -11.60
CA THR A 575 3.61 20.80 -12.25
C THR A 575 2.89 21.71 -11.27
N TYR A 576 2.38 21.12 -10.16
CA TYR A 576 1.39 21.79 -9.31
C TYR A 576 1.90 22.10 -7.90
N THR A 577 3.05 21.51 -7.46
CA THR A 577 3.55 21.64 -6.09
C THR A 577 4.86 22.43 -6.04
N PRO A 578 4.83 23.77 -6.03
CA PRO A 578 6.05 24.56 -5.86
C PRO A 578 6.70 24.38 -4.48
N ASP A 579 5.90 24.03 -3.47
CA ASP A 579 6.30 23.84 -2.07
C ASP A 579 5.61 22.60 -1.47
N GLY A 580 6.36 21.49 -1.35
CA GLY A 580 5.85 20.24 -0.81
C GLY A 580 5.59 20.29 0.70
N GLU A 581 6.37 21.09 1.45
CA GLU A 581 6.15 21.25 2.90
C GLU A 581 4.80 21.92 3.16
N LYS A 582 4.47 22.95 2.39
CA LYS A 582 3.19 23.65 2.50
C LYS A 582 2.00 22.74 2.16
N LEU A 583 2.16 21.90 1.14
CA LEU A 583 1.12 20.94 0.74
C LEU A 583 0.88 19.85 1.80
N ILE A 584 1.96 19.23 2.29
CA ILE A 584 1.79 18.14 3.27
C ILE A 584 1.27 18.64 4.61
N ASN A 585 1.62 19.87 5.01
CA ASN A 585 1.09 20.49 6.22
C ASN A 585 -0.44 20.69 6.12
N LEU A 586 -0.99 20.92 4.93
CA LEU A 586 -2.45 20.98 4.75
C LEU A 586 -3.11 19.60 4.91
N LEU A 587 -2.48 18.53 4.41
CA LEU A 587 -2.95 17.16 4.64
C LEU A 587 -2.83 16.76 6.12
N ASP A 588 -1.73 17.15 6.77
CA ASP A 588 -1.55 16.99 8.20
C ASP A 588 -2.64 17.72 9.00
N ASP A 589 -3.02 18.94 8.60
CA ASP A 589 -4.08 19.71 9.25
C ASP A 589 -5.45 19.02 9.11
N ILE A 590 -5.77 18.42 7.98
CA ILE A 590 -6.99 17.61 7.83
C ILE A 590 -7.00 16.50 8.88
N CYS A 591 -5.96 15.67 8.92
CA CYS A 591 -5.86 14.56 9.86
C CYS A 591 -5.89 15.04 11.32
N ARG A 592 -5.13 16.09 11.64
CA ARG A 592 -5.02 16.65 12.99
C ARG A 592 -6.36 17.21 13.49
N LEU A 593 -7.06 17.98 12.66
CA LEU A 593 -8.35 18.57 13.03
C LEU A 593 -9.40 17.49 13.28
N GLU A 594 -9.46 16.45 12.50
CA GLU A 594 -10.37 15.34 12.77
C GLU A 594 -10.02 14.61 14.07
N MET A 595 -8.74 14.30 14.32
CA MET A 595 -8.29 13.72 15.58
C MET A 595 -8.61 14.63 16.79
N GLU A 596 -8.50 15.95 16.62
CA GLU A 596 -8.87 16.92 17.64
C GLU A 596 -10.37 16.88 17.94
N PHE A 597 -11.21 16.89 16.90
CA PHE A 597 -12.66 16.81 17.05
C PHE A 597 -13.12 15.51 17.71
N MET A 598 -12.45 14.40 17.37
CA MET A 598 -12.66 13.08 17.99
C MET A 598 -12.17 13.02 19.44
N GLY A 599 -11.49 14.05 19.94
CA GLY A 599 -10.93 14.10 21.29
C GLY A 599 -9.71 13.20 21.49
N LEU A 600 -9.04 12.75 20.41
CA LEU A 600 -7.90 11.84 20.56
C LEU A 600 -6.78 12.47 21.37
N PHE A 601 -6.47 13.76 21.15
CA PHE A 601 -5.45 14.48 21.94
C PHE A 601 -5.85 14.71 23.41
N LYS A 602 -7.17 14.83 23.68
CA LYS A 602 -7.67 15.03 25.05
C LYS A 602 -7.52 13.77 25.90
N TYR A 603 -7.78 12.63 25.31
CA TYR A 603 -7.88 11.35 26.02
C TYR A 603 -6.64 10.45 25.84
N ASP A 604 -5.64 10.89 25.06
CA ASP A 604 -4.39 10.14 24.87
C ASP A 604 -3.56 10.11 26.15
N SER A 605 -3.15 8.90 26.53
CA SER A 605 -2.20 8.68 27.63
C SER A 605 -1.52 7.33 27.45
N PRO A 606 -0.40 7.07 28.16
CA PRO A 606 0.23 5.75 28.10
C PRO A 606 -0.70 4.59 28.49
N ALA A 607 -1.63 4.82 29.43
CA ALA A 607 -2.61 3.83 29.87
C ALA A 607 -3.80 3.68 28.90
N THR A 608 -4.12 4.73 28.17
CA THR A 608 -5.25 4.79 27.22
C THR A 608 -4.80 5.49 25.93
N PRO A 609 -3.97 4.83 25.10
CA PRO A 609 -3.48 5.45 23.86
C PRO A 609 -4.63 5.69 22.88
N ARG A 610 -4.73 6.92 22.37
CA ARG A 610 -5.77 7.36 21.43
C ARG A 610 -5.22 7.87 20.10
N ILE A 611 -4.11 8.61 20.13
CA ILE A 611 -3.51 9.20 18.93
C ILE A 611 -2.97 8.07 18.04
N PHE A 612 -3.26 8.12 16.75
CA PHE A 612 -2.70 7.19 15.79
C PHE A 612 -1.17 7.33 15.74
N ARG A 613 -0.47 6.21 15.81
CA ARG A 613 1.00 6.14 15.70
C ARG A 613 1.45 5.97 14.24
N ASN A 614 0.54 5.52 13.39
CA ASN A 614 0.71 5.36 11.95
C ASN A 614 0.10 6.56 11.22
N ARG A 615 0.57 6.84 10.01
CA ARG A 615 0.08 7.96 9.19
C ARG A 615 -1.16 7.57 8.39
N MET A 616 -2.02 8.54 8.12
CA MET A 616 -3.05 8.39 7.09
C MET A 616 -2.40 8.40 5.72
N TYR A 617 -2.74 7.45 4.87
CA TYR A 617 -2.16 7.33 3.54
C TYR A 617 -3.12 7.81 2.45
N PHE A 618 -2.60 8.67 1.58
CA PHE A 618 -3.29 9.25 0.45
C PHE A 618 -2.60 8.76 -0.82
N ASN A 619 -3.27 7.99 -1.67
CA ASN A 619 -2.65 7.51 -2.90
C ASN A 619 -3.47 7.83 -4.15
N VAL A 620 -2.75 8.03 -5.26
CA VAL A 620 -3.38 8.06 -6.58
C VAL A 620 -3.84 6.65 -6.95
N MET A 621 -4.95 6.57 -7.67
CA MET A 621 -5.48 5.32 -8.21
C MET A 621 -5.91 5.47 -9.67
N TYR A 622 -5.96 4.35 -10.37
CA TYR A 622 -6.30 4.28 -11.80
C TYR A 622 -7.53 3.40 -12.08
N ASN A 623 -8.31 3.08 -11.03
CA ASN A 623 -9.62 2.44 -11.17
C ASN A 623 -10.70 3.45 -11.59
N ASN A 624 -11.95 3.00 -11.71
CA ASN A 624 -13.08 3.85 -12.14
C ASN A 624 -13.73 4.66 -11.01
N SER A 625 -13.21 4.59 -9.76
CA SER A 625 -13.72 5.36 -8.64
C SER A 625 -13.20 6.80 -8.69
N PHE A 626 -13.97 7.75 -8.13
CA PHE A 626 -13.55 9.15 -8.04
C PHE A 626 -12.65 9.39 -6.82
N MET A 627 -13.14 9.05 -5.63
CA MET A 627 -12.44 9.05 -4.35
C MET A 627 -13.07 7.97 -3.47
N TYR A 628 -12.32 7.41 -2.55
CA TYR A 628 -12.84 6.48 -1.55
C TYR A 628 -11.89 6.33 -0.36
N SER A 629 -12.43 5.83 0.73
CA SER A 629 -11.70 5.40 1.91
C SER A 629 -11.82 3.88 2.07
N ALA A 630 -10.70 3.25 2.32
CA ALA A 630 -10.61 1.83 2.65
C ALA A 630 -9.76 1.62 3.92
N SER A 631 -9.63 0.39 4.40
CA SER A 631 -8.64 0.10 5.43
C SER A 631 -7.24 0.41 4.88
N TYR A 632 -6.44 1.08 5.69
CA TYR A 632 -5.05 1.46 5.45
C TYR A 632 -4.81 2.64 4.50
N HIS A 633 -5.79 3.14 3.74
CA HIS A 633 -5.58 4.23 2.79
C HIS A 633 -6.85 4.96 2.36
N THR A 634 -6.64 6.12 1.74
CA THR A 634 -7.64 6.83 0.95
C THR A 634 -7.15 6.95 -0.49
N GLY A 635 -8.01 6.61 -1.45
CA GLY A 635 -7.68 6.55 -2.88
C GLY A 635 -8.32 7.68 -3.67
N TYR A 636 -7.58 8.25 -4.64
CA TYR A 636 -7.99 9.42 -5.43
C TYR A 636 -7.72 9.18 -6.91
N ALA A 637 -8.73 9.37 -7.75
CA ALA A 637 -8.59 9.23 -9.20
C ALA A 637 -7.48 10.13 -9.76
N SER A 638 -6.72 9.63 -10.73
CA SER A 638 -5.65 10.39 -11.38
C SER A 638 -6.10 11.75 -11.94
N GLY A 639 -7.37 11.87 -12.37
CA GLY A 639 -7.96 13.14 -12.80
C GLY A 639 -8.11 14.21 -11.71
N THR A 640 -7.96 13.85 -10.42
CA THR A 640 -8.03 14.79 -9.28
C THR A 640 -6.68 15.36 -8.89
N MET A 641 -5.58 14.90 -9.47
CA MET A 641 -4.22 15.24 -9.06
C MET A 641 -3.90 16.72 -9.22
N GLN A 642 -4.48 17.42 -10.22
CA GLN A 642 -4.35 18.87 -10.31
C GLN A 642 -4.80 19.59 -9.04
N THR A 643 -5.83 19.09 -8.38
CA THR A 643 -6.33 19.63 -7.10
C THR A 643 -5.45 19.18 -5.94
N LEU A 644 -5.19 17.88 -5.82
CA LEU A 644 -4.52 17.28 -4.66
C LEU A 644 -3.03 17.60 -4.58
N CYS A 645 -2.36 17.82 -5.72
CA CYS A 645 -0.96 18.25 -5.77
C CYS A 645 -0.78 19.78 -5.72
N SER A 646 -1.85 20.56 -5.67
CA SER A 646 -1.77 22.02 -5.60
C SER A 646 -2.29 22.51 -4.26
N TYR A 647 -1.40 23.06 -3.42
CA TYR A 647 -1.83 23.71 -2.18
C TYR A 647 -2.89 24.79 -2.43
N GLU A 648 -2.65 25.67 -3.43
CA GLU A 648 -3.51 26.81 -3.71
C GLU A 648 -4.92 26.37 -4.17
N THR A 649 -5.00 25.24 -4.87
CA THR A 649 -6.29 24.69 -5.31
C THR A 649 -6.96 23.90 -4.20
N MET A 650 -6.21 23.05 -3.47
CA MET A 650 -6.75 22.25 -2.38
C MET A 650 -7.15 23.11 -1.18
N HIS A 651 -6.38 24.19 -0.88
CA HIS A 651 -6.74 25.18 0.13
C HIS A 651 -7.85 26.12 -0.34
N GLN A 652 -8.90 25.54 -0.90
CA GLN A 652 -10.16 26.19 -1.23
C GLN A 652 -11.29 25.44 -0.53
N ARG A 653 -12.28 26.18 -0.07
CA ARG A 653 -13.40 25.67 0.73
C ARG A 653 -14.07 24.42 0.14
N ASP A 654 -14.34 24.41 -1.18
CA ASP A 654 -15.04 23.32 -1.83
C ASP A 654 -14.12 22.13 -2.15
N ASN A 655 -12.82 22.37 -2.33
CA ASN A 655 -11.85 21.35 -2.72
C ASN A 655 -11.28 20.56 -1.55
N ILE A 656 -11.13 21.19 -0.36
CA ILE A 656 -10.66 20.49 0.84
C ILE A 656 -11.65 19.43 1.31
N TRP A 657 -12.92 19.58 0.90
CA TRP A 657 -14.01 18.69 1.29
C TRP A 657 -13.73 17.22 0.96
N GLY A 658 -13.28 16.92 -0.26
CA GLY A 658 -13.02 15.56 -0.69
C GLY A 658 -12.05 14.81 0.23
N PRO A 659 -10.80 15.27 0.37
CA PRO A 659 -9.85 14.66 1.30
C PRO A 659 -10.35 14.56 2.73
N ALA A 660 -10.99 15.60 3.28
CA ALA A 660 -11.55 15.56 4.62
C ALA A 660 -12.73 14.57 4.75
N HIS A 661 -13.55 14.42 3.72
CA HIS A 661 -14.62 13.44 3.67
C HIS A 661 -14.10 12.00 3.71
N GLU A 662 -13.03 11.69 2.94
CA GLU A 662 -12.45 10.35 2.90
C GLU A 662 -11.70 10.01 4.21
N VAL A 663 -10.95 10.96 4.77
CA VAL A 663 -10.35 10.79 6.10
C VAL A 663 -11.44 10.60 7.16
N GLY A 664 -12.54 11.34 7.04
CA GLY A 664 -13.73 11.20 7.90
C GLY A 664 -14.31 9.79 7.90
N HIS A 665 -14.37 9.11 6.75
CA HIS A 665 -14.78 7.70 6.68
C HIS A 665 -13.86 6.77 7.47
N SER A 666 -12.54 7.01 7.39
CA SER A 666 -11.57 6.25 8.18
C SER A 666 -11.78 6.46 9.67
N ASN A 667 -12.17 7.66 10.08
CA ASN A 667 -12.30 8.10 11.47
C ASN A 667 -13.71 7.86 12.09
N GLN A 668 -14.70 7.44 11.31
CA GLN A 668 -16.02 7.07 11.86
C GLN A 668 -15.90 5.97 12.92
N THR A 669 -16.29 6.28 14.16
CA THR A 669 -16.24 5.33 15.29
C THR A 669 -17.48 4.42 15.28
N ARG A 670 -17.27 3.12 15.15
CA ARG A 670 -18.30 2.08 14.97
C ARG A 670 -18.63 1.40 16.29
N PRO A 671 -19.87 0.93 16.53
CA PRO A 671 -21.07 1.19 15.71
C PRO A 671 -21.82 2.47 16.11
N LEU A 672 -21.49 3.10 17.24
CA LEU A 672 -22.32 4.12 17.90
C LEU A 672 -22.34 5.48 17.19
N LEU A 673 -21.32 5.79 16.36
CA LEU A 673 -21.29 6.98 15.51
C LEU A 673 -21.26 6.61 14.02
N LYS A 674 -21.51 5.34 13.68
CA LYS A 674 -21.73 4.86 12.31
C LYS A 674 -22.68 3.69 12.33
N TRP A 675 -23.97 3.94 12.13
CA TRP A 675 -24.98 2.90 11.91
C TRP A 675 -25.53 2.95 10.48
N ILE A 676 -26.33 1.98 10.09
CA ILE A 676 -26.87 1.91 8.72
C ILE A 676 -27.62 3.19 8.36
N GLY A 677 -27.38 3.72 7.17
CA GLY A 677 -27.93 5.00 6.69
C GLY A 677 -27.10 6.23 7.08
N THR A 678 -26.00 6.07 7.84
CA THR A 678 -25.17 7.21 8.28
C THR A 678 -23.75 7.17 7.75
N THR A 679 -23.41 6.23 6.88
CA THR A 679 -22.04 6.13 6.33
C THR A 679 -21.60 7.43 5.69
N GLU A 680 -22.46 8.05 4.84
CA GLU A 680 -22.18 9.33 4.16
C GLU A 680 -22.67 10.55 4.97
N VAL A 681 -22.98 10.37 6.25
CA VAL A 681 -23.52 11.44 7.10
C VAL A 681 -22.53 11.79 8.22
N THR A 682 -22.17 10.81 9.04
CA THR A 682 -21.35 11.09 10.25
C THR A 682 -19.88 11.32 9.94
N ASN A 683 -19.33 10.81 8.81
CA ASN A 683 -18.02 11.22 8.30
C ASN A 683 -17.98 12.71 7.96
N ASN A 684 -19.09 13.26 7.46
CA ASN A 684 -19.21 14.66 7.08
C ASN A 684 -19.30 15.64 8.27
N ILE A 685 -19.54 15.17 9.50
CA ILE A 685 -19.36 16.01 10.70
C ILE A 685 -17.89 16.42 10.84
N LEU A 686 -16.98 15.47 10.60
CA LEU A 686 -15.53 15.68 10.62
C LEU A 686 -15.10 16.61 9.49
N ALA A 687 -15.59 16.38 8.27
CA ALA A 687 -15.31 17.24 7.11
C ALA A 687 -15.79 18.69 7.33
N LEU A 688 -16.97 18.89 7.94
CA LEU A 688 -17.46 20.23 8.32
C LEU A 688 -16.57 20.89 9.33
N TYR A 689 -16.09 20.15 10.34
CA TYR A 689 -15.16 20.69 11.32
C TYR A 689 -13.84 21.12 10.69
N VAL A 690 -13.26 20.32 9.81
CA VAL A 690 -12.06 20.68 9.03
C VAL A 690 -12.33 21.95 8.21
N GLN A 691 -13.40 21.99 7.44
CA GLN A 691 -13.75 23.10 6.57
C GLN A 691 -13.93 24.40 7.34
N THR A 692 -14.73 24.36 8.42
CA THR A 692 -15.01 25.56 9.22
C THR A 692 -13.84 25.99 10.09
N SER A 693 -12.96 25.08 10.48
CA SER A 693 -11.74 25.40 11.21
C SER A 693 -10.70 26.13 10.34
N ILE A 694 -10.62 25.78 9.06
CA ILE A 694 -9.65 26.38 8.12
C ILE A 694 -10.18 27.67 7.49
N PHE A 695 -11.46 27.71 7.10
CA PHE A 695 -12.02 28.82 6.32
C PHE A 695 -12.91 29.76 7.14
N GLY A 696 -13.33 29.35 8.33
CA GLY A 696 -14.18 30.15 9.23
C GLY A 696 -15.59 29.58 9.41
N GLU A 697 -16.22 29.91 10.52
CA GLU A 697 -17.48 29.32 10.98
C GLU A 697 -18.62 29.45 9.95
N LYS A 698 -18.66 30.53 9.15
CA LYS A 698 -19.73 30.79 8.17
C LYS A 698 -19.50 30.16 6.82
N GLU A 699 -18.35 29.54 6.63
CA GLU A 699 -17.95 28.92 5.37
C GLU A 699 -18.31 27.43 5.27
N SER A 700 -19.17 26.94 6.17
CA SER A 700 -19.65 25.56 6.12
C SER A 700 -20.37 25.23 4.80
N ARG A 701 -20.17 24.03 4.28
CA ARG A 701 -20.87 23.54 3.08
C ARG A 701 -22.39 23.62 3.23
N LEU A 702 -22.91 23.38 4.45
CA LEU A 702 -24.35 23.47 4.73
C LEU A 702 -24.88 24.88 4.50
N GLN A 703 -24.14 25.90 4.93
CA GLN A 703 -24.55 27.30 4.80
C GLN A 703 -24.41 27.80 3.37
N VAL A 704 -23.23 27.64 2.78
CA VAL A 704 -22.93 28.27 1.48
C VAL A 704 -23.65 27.62 0.29
N LYS A 705 -24.07 26.35 0.42
CA LYS A 705 -24.86 25.66 -0.58
C LYS A 705 -26.38 25.78 -0.35
N GLY A 706 -26.82 26.55 0.65
CA GLY A 706 -28.25 26.73 1.00
C GLY A 706 -28.93 25.44 1.49
N LEU A 707 -28.16 24.51 2.08
CA LEU A 707 -28.66 23.19 2.45
C LEU A 707 -29.53 23.26 3.73
N TYR A 708 -29.35 24.30 4.56
CA TYR A 708 -30.21 24.52 5.73
C TYR A 708 -31.66 24.82 5.31
N GLU A 709 -31.89 25.78 4.40
CA GLU A 709 -33.24 26.09 3.90
C GLU A 709 -33.94 24.87 3.29
N GLN A 710 -33.20 24.12 2.50
CA GLN A 710 -33.71 22.92 1.84
C GLN A 710 -34.04 21.84 2.85
N GLY A 711 -33.09 21.51 3.76
CA GLY A 711 -33.26 20.46 4.76
C GLY A 711 -34.33 20.80 5.81
N LEU A 712 -34.33 22.05 6.36
CA LEU A 712 -35.33 22.53 7.32
C LEU A 712 -36.72 22.55 6.69
N THR A 713 -36.83 23.09 5.46
CA THR A 713 -38.12 23.09 4.73
C THR A 713 -38.64 21.67 4.55
N ARG A 714 -37.78 20.78 4.02
CA ARG A 714 -38.14 19.38 3.75
C ARG A 714 -38.62 18.65 5.02
N LYS A 715 -37.84 18.76 6.09
CA LYS A 715 -38.16 18.06 7.34
C LYS A 715 -39.39 18.64 8.02
N PHE A 716 -39.50 19.97 8.15
CA PHE A 716 -40.57 20.59 8.94
C PHE A 716 -41.88 20.66 8.16
N SER A 717 -41.85 20.54 6.82
CA SER A 717 -43.09 20.38 6.05
C SER A 717 -43.61 18.93 6.02
N SER A 718 -42.83 17.96 6.46
CA SER A 718 -43.15 16.52 6.44
C SER A 718 -42.87 15.88 7.80
N PRO A 719 -43.60 16.28 8.87
CA PRO A 719 -43.49 15.66 10.19
C PRO A 719 -43.85 14.17 10.09
N GLY A 720 -43.25 13.34 10.97
CA GLY A 720 -43.52 11.89 11.04
C GLY A 720 -42.67 11.03 10.10
N VAL A 721 -41.76 11.66 9.36
CA VAL A 721 -40.73 10.92 8.58
C VAL A 721 -39.49 10.69 9.43
N ASN A 722 -39.12 9.42 9.63
CA ASN A 722 -37.95 9.10 10.44
C ASN A 722 -36.66 9.68 9.81
N HIS A 723 -35.74 10.09 10.67
CA HIS A 723 -34.46 10.67 10.26
C HIS A 723 -33.70 9.76 9.29
N ALA A 724 -33.68 8.45 9.51
CA ALA A 724 -32.98 7.49 8.66
C ALA A 724 -33.56 7.41 7.22
N LEU A 725 -34.82 7.85 7.02
CA LEU A 725 -35.49 7.89 5.72
C LEU A 725 -35.46 9.26 5.05
N PHE A 726 -34.96 10.26 5.74
CA PHE A 726 -35.14 11.66 5.36
C PHE A 726 -34.44 12.01 4.03
N ALA A 727 -33.25 11.43 3.78
CA ALA A 727 -32.51 11.59 2.53
C ALA A 727 -32.76 10.47 1.50
N TYR A 728 -33.47 9.42 1.87
CA TYR A 728 -33.60 8.22 1.04
C TYR A 728 -34.30 8.49 -0.31
N SER A 729 -35.28 9.39 -0.32
CA SER A 729 -36.00 9.75 -1.54
C SER A 729 -35.26 10.72 -2.48
N ASP A 730 -34.35 11.52 -1.97
CA ASP A 730 -33.74 12.65 -2.67
C ASP A 730 -32.21 12.52 -2.85
N GLY A 731 -31.59 11.48 -2.27
CA GLY A 731 -30.16 11.28 -2.27
C GLY A 731 -29.34 12.38 -1.55
N GLN A 732 -30.00 13.21 -0.73
CA GLN A 732 -29.40 14.39 -0.09
C GLN A 732 -28.99 14.06 1.36
N VAL A 733 -27.89 13.31 1.49
CA VAL A 733 -27.29 12.95 2.80
C VAL A 733 -26.98 14.16 3.68
N PHE A 734 -26.77 15.33 3.09
CA PHE A 734 -26.53 16.58 3.83
C PHE A 734 -27.73 17.06 4.64
N TYR A 735 -28.96 16.71 4.26
CA TYR A 735 -30.11 17.05 5.11
C TYR A 735 -30.10 16.24 6.41
N MET A 736 -29.65 14.99 6.34
CA MET A 736 -29.45 14.15 7.53
C MET A 736 -28.29 14.64 8.41
N LEU A 737 -27.30 15.32 7.83
CA LEU A 737 -26.16 15.89 8.53
C LEU A 737 -26.52 17.09 9.42
N ILE A 738 -27.57 17.86 9.02
CA ILE A 738 -27.94 19.11 9.70
C ILE A 738 -28.11 18.94 11.22
N PRO A 739 -28.90 17.99 11.76
CA PRO A 739 -29.10 17.87 13.19
C PRO A 739 -27.81 17.56 13.96
N PHE A 740 -26.91 16.77 13.39
CA PHE A 740 -25.60 16.50 14.01
C PHE A 740 -24.75 17.79 14.11
N TRP A 741 -24.76 18.60 13.05
CA TRP A 741 -24.03 19.86 13.05
C TRP A 741 -24.69 20.92 13.92
N GLN A 742 -26.03 20.96 13.99
CA GLN A 742 -26.78 21.81 14.91
C GLN A 742 -26.47 21.53 16.39
N LEU A 743 -26.26 20.24 16.76
CA LEU A 743 -25.78 19.89 18.10
C LEU A 743 -24.39 20.49 18.38
N TYR A 744 -23.48 20.45 17.41
CA TYR A 744 -22.17 21.10 17.55
C TYR A 744 -22.30 22.61 17.72
N LEU A 745 -23.06 23.28 16.84
CA LEU A 745 -23.28 24.72 16.92
C LEU A 745 -23.91 25.12 18.25
N TYR A 746 -24.95 24.42 18.68
CA TYR A 746 -25.66 24.75 19.91
C TYR A 746 -24.83 24.42 21.15
N LEU A 747 -24.39 23.20 21.31
CA LEU A 747 -23.71 22.78 22.54
C LEU A 747 -22.30 23.34 22.62
N SER A 748 -21.51 23.29 21.56
CA SER A 748 -20.13 23.72 21.61
C SER A 748 -19.98 25.23 21.43
N LYS A 749 -20.72 25.87 20.50
CA LYS A 749 -20.52 27.28 20.16
C LYS A 749 -21.42 28.22 20.97
N VAL A 750 -22.62 27.82 21.37
CA VAL A 750 -23.58 28.63 22.15
C VAL A 750 -23.46 28.34 23.64
N LYS A 751 -23.52 27.08 24.06
CA LYS A 751 -23.47 26.68 25.48
C LYS A 751 -22.06 26.53 26.04
N GLY A 752 -21.02 26.63 25.22
CA GLY A 752 -19.62 26.49 25.63
C GLY A 752 -19.17 25.10 26.03
N GLN A 753 -19.97 24.08 25.71
CA GLN A 753 -19.61 22.67 25.91
C GLN A 753 -18.70 22.20 24.78
N THR A 754 -17.49 22.76 24.67
CA THR A 754 -16.55 22.54 23.58
C THR A 754 -16.10 21.10 23.46
N ASP A 755 -16.29 20.30 24.49
CA ASP A 755 -15.89 18.88 24.52
C ASP A 755 -17.07 17.92 24.22
N PHE A 756 -18.26 18.43 23.90
CA PHE A 756 -19.45 17.58 23.66
C PHE A 756 -19.14 16.42 22.67
N TYR A 757 -18.64 16.71 21.47
CA TYR A 757 -18.32 15.66 20.51
C TYR A 757 -17.13 14.81 20.93
N LYS A 758 -16.11 15.39 21.58
CA LYS A 758 -14.98 14.61 22.14
C LYS A 758 -15.48 13.56 23.13
N GLU A 759 -16.46 13.92 23.98
CA GLU A 759 -17.07 13.01 24.92
C GLU A 759 -17.97 11.97 24.21
N MET A 760 -18.71 12.36 23.17
CA MET A 760 -19.49 11.44 22.34
C MET A 760 -18.59 10.40 21.67
N PHE A 761 -17.45 10.79 21.11
CA PHE A 761 -16.48 9.87 20.51
C PHE A 761 -15.82 8.97 21.57
N GLU A 762 -15.45 9.53 22.75
CA GLU A 762 -14.88 8.74 23.83
C GLU A 762 -15.87 7.71 24.37
N MET A 763 -17.13 8.10 24.55
CA MET A 763 -18.22 7.21 24.90
C MET A 763 -18.34 6.10 23.84
N ALA A 764 -18.39 6.47 22.56
CA ALA A 764 -18.56 5.49 21.46
C ALA A 764 -17.45 4.46 21.39
N ARG A 765 -16.20 4.81 21.77
CA ARG A 765 -15.08 3.86 21.76
C ARG A 765 -14.91 3.06 23.05
N THR A 766 -15.41 3.56 24.18
CA THR A 766 -15.20 2.92 25.50
C THR A 766 -16.42 2.19 26.03
N LYS A 767 -17.62 2.62 25.65
CA LYS A 767 -18.87 1.98 26.10
C LYS A 767 -18.93 0.55 25.59
N ASP A 768 -19.10 -0.38 26.51
CA ASP A 768 -19.44 -1.74 26.15
C ASP A 768 -20.88 -1.78 25.63
N PHE A 769 -20.97 -1.83 24.32
CA PHE A 769 -22.21 -1.93 23.59
C PHE A 769 -22.15 -3.19 22.74
N THR A 770 -22.47 -4.29 23.38
CA THR A 770 -22.88 -5.51 22.70
C THR A 770 -24.38 -5.40 22.43
N PRO A 771 -24.80 -5.22 21.17
CA PRO A 771 -26.20 -5.53 20.84
C PRO A 771 -26.44 -6.94 21.35
N ASP A 772 -27.60 -7.17 21.97
CA ASP A 772 -28.06 -8.54 22.23
C ASP A 772 -27.66 -9.38 21.01
N ASN A 773 -26.98 -10.51 21.20
CA ASN A 773 -26.34 -11.30 20.11
C ASN A 773 -27.29 -11.66 18.96
N ASN A 774 -28.59 -11.35 19.10
CA ASN A 774 -29.65 -11.49 18.10
C ASN A 774 -30.22 -10.15 17.58
N SER A 775 -29.79 -8.99 18.09
CA SER A 775 -30.35 -7.70 17.61
C SER A 775 -29.69 -7.32 16.28
N THR A 776 -30.40 -7.54 15.20
CA THR A 776 -30.09 -7.03 13.86
C THR A 776 -30.67 -5.62 13.65
N ASN A 777 -31.27 -5.02 14.67
CA ASN A 777 -31.99 -3.75 14.59
C ASN A 777 -31.05 -2.56 14.88
N HIS A 778 -30.69 -1.83 13.85
CA HIS A 778 -29.83 -0.66 13.98
C HIS A 778 -30.51 0.57 14.65
N ALA A 779 -31.79 0.51 14.96
CA ALA A 779 -32.47 1.54 15.76
C ALA A 779 -31.84 1.74 17.15
N GLU A 780 -31.24 0.67 17.71
CA GLU A 780 -30.55 0.73 19.00
C GLU A 780 -29.34 1.69 18.99
N TYR A 781 -28.61 1.74 17.89
CA TYR A 781 -27.50 2.69 17.74
C TYR A 781 -27.98 4.12 17.64
N GLN A 782 -29.06 4.36 16.87
CA GLN A 782 -29.69 5.68 16.76
C GLN A 782 -30.25 6.15 18.12
N PHE A 783 -30.90 5.26 18.86
CA PHE A 783 -31.44 5.58 20.19
C PHE A 783 -30.35 5.80 21.23
N ASN A 784 -29.27 5.03 21.16
CA ASN A 784 -28.11 5.24 22.01
C ASN A 784 -27.44 6.61 21.76
N PHE A 785 -27.34 7.04 20.51
CA PHE A 785 -26.85 8.38 20.18
C PHE A 785 -27.74 9.46 20.83
N VAL A 786 -29.06 9.35 20.73
CA VAL A 786 -30.03 10.30 21.34
C VAL A 786 -29.86 10.32 22.84
N LEU A 787 -29.82 9.17 23.49
CA LEU A 787 -29.72 9.05 24.95
C LEU A 787 -28.40 9.64 25.46
N GLU A 788 -27.27 9.27 24.84
CA GLU A 788 -25.95 9.72 25.27
C GLU A 788 -25.75 11.21 24.98
N ALA A 789 -26.34 11.75 23.91
CA ALA A 789 -26.34 13.19 23.67
C ALA A 789 -27.03 13.95 24.81
N CYS A 790 -28.17 13.43 25.34
CA CYS A 790 -28.82 13.99 26.50
C CYS A 790 -27.95 13.86 27.76
N LYS A 791 -27.36 12.72 28.02
CA LYS A 791 -26.49 12.47 29.21
C LYS A 791 -25.25 13.36 29.22
N ILE A 792 -24.55 13.46 28.11
CA ILE A 792 -23.32 14.22 27.98
C ILE A 792 -23.61 15.72 28.06
N SER A 793 -24.62 16.21 27.35
CA SER A 793 -25.01 17.62 27.42
C SER A 793 -25.66 18.03 28.73
N LYS A 794 -26.14 17.07 29.53
CA LYS A 794 -27.02 17.29 30.72
C LYS A 794 -28.27 18.14 30.40
N MET A 795 -28.84 17.89 29.22
CA MET A 795 -30.02 18.55 28.72
C MET A 795 -31.02 17.52 28.22
N ASN A 796 -32.31 17.76 28.39
CA ASN A 796 -33.38 16.98 27.75
C ASN A 796 -33.55 17.49 26.32
N LEU A 797 -32.92 16.80 25.35
CA LEU A 797 -32.94 17.15 23.94
C LEU A 797 -34.06 16.48 23.16
N LEU A 798 -35.06 15.85 23.85
CA LEU A 798 -36.13 15.08 23.20
C LEU A 798 -36.85 15.89 22.13
N ARG A 799 -37.31 17.15 22.47
CA ARG A 799 -37.97 18.02 21.51
C ARG A 799 -37.22 18.19 20.20
N PHE A 800 -35.90 18.33 20.27
CA PHE A 800 -35.03 18.47 19.09
C PHE A 800 -35.00 17.16 18.28
N PHE A 801 -34.74 16.03 18.93
CA PHE A 801 -34.65 14.75 18.25
C PHE A 801 -36.00 14.27 17.67
N GLU A 802 -37.10 14.55 18.35
CA GLU A 802 -38.44 14.28 17.83
C GLU A 802 -38.73 15.13 16.58
N LYS A 803 -38.41 16.43 16.62
CA LYS A 803 -38.59 17.31 15.49
C LYS A 803 -37.77 16.86 14.27
N TRP A 804 -36.56 16.30 14.47
CA TRP A 804 -35.73 15.71 13.43
C TRP A 804 -36.14 14.26 13.09
N GLY A 805 -37.09 13.67 13.81
CA GLY A 805 -37.65 12.35 13.49
C GLY A 805 -36.78 11.16 13.93
N PHE A 806 -35.87 11.33 14.90
CA PHE A 806 -35.09 10.21 15.42
C PHE A 806 -35.94 9.16 16.15
N LEU A 807 -37.11 9.54 16.65
CA LEU A 807 -38.03 8.68 17.38
C LEU A 807 -39.29 8.30 16.56
N ASP A 808 -39.41 8.77 15.33
CA ASP A 808 -40.56 8.46 14.47
C ASP A 808 -40.60 6.96 14.14
N GLU A 809 -41.77 6.35 14.18
CA GLU A 809 -41.96 4.92 13.91
C GLU A 809 -41.52 4.58 12.47
N MET A 810 -40.81 3.46 12.32
CA MET A 810 -40.43 2.91 11.02
C MET A 810 -40.14 1.41 11.12
N ASP A 811 -40.24 0.72 9.99
CA ASP A 811 -39.81 -0.67 9.83
C ASP A 811 -39.35 -0.90 8.39
N GLN A 812 -38.09 -0.61 8.12
CA GLN A 812 -37.54 -0.71 6.77
C GLN A 812 -36.10 -1.27 6.75
N GLU A 813 -35.77 -1.95 5.67
CA GLU A 813 -34.39 -2.30 5.33
C GLU A 813 -33.75 -1.11 4.63
N ILE A 814 -32.61 -0.65 5.16
CA ILE A 814 -31.80 0.41 4.58
C ILE A 814 -30.59 -0.23 3.88
N SER A 815 -30.32 0.22 2.67
CA SER A 815 -29.12 -0.13 1.89
C SER A 815 -28.11 1.01 1.96
N ASP A 816 -26.97 0.76 2.63
CA ASP A 816 -25.88 1.74 2.84
C ASP A 816 -24.56 0.95 2.95
N TYR A 817 -23.97 0.58 1.81
CA TYR A 817 -22.83 -0.36 1.65
C TYR A 817 -23.06 -1.77 2.25
N ALA A 818 -24.08 -1.91 3.05
CA ALA A 818 -24.64 -3.16 3.55
C ALA A 818 -26.16 -3.02 3.64
N LYS A 819 -26.88 -4.12 3.81
CA LYS A 819 -28.33 -4.10 4.04
C LYS A 819 -28.60 -4.46 5.49
N LYS A 820 -29.24 -3.56 6.21
CA LYS A 820 -29.66 -3.76 7.59
C LYS A 820 -31.05 -3.16 7.83
N ARG A 821 -31.76 -3.73 8.82
CA ARG A 821 -33.09 -3.27 9.15
C ARG A 821 -33.05 -2.26 10.29
N ILE A 822 -33.88 -1.22 10.17
CA ILE A 822 -34.23 -0.31 11.28
C ILE A 822 -35.70 -0.48 11.56
N THR A 823 -36.03 -0.92 12.78
CA THR A 823 -37.41 -1.05 13.28
C THR A 823 -37.54 -0.22 14.54
N ILE A 824 -38.37 0.82 14.48
CA ILE A 824 -38.72 1.66 15.63
C ILE A 824 -40.23 1.56 15.82
N THR A 825 -40.61 0.93 16.92
CA THR A 825 -42.02 0.85 17.33
C THR A 825 -42.37 1.99 18.29
N LYS A 826 -43.68 2.27 18.43
CA LYS A 826 -44.16 3.24 19.42
C LYS A 826 -43.65 2.92 20.83
N THR A 827 -43.66 1.63 21.21
CA THR A 827 -43.20 1.18 22.52
C THR A 827 -41.72 1.48 22.75
N MET A 828 -40.89 1.24 21.75
CA MET A 828 -39.44 1.54 21.83
C MET A 828 -39.20 3.05 22.00
N ALA A 829 -39.89 3.87 21.21
CA ALA A 829 -39.79 5.33 21.29
C ALA A 829 -40.31 5.86 22.67
N ASP A 830 -41.45 5.31 23.18
CA ASP A 830 -41.97 5.70 24.48
C ASP A 830 -41.07 5.29 25.64
N ASN A 831 -40.41 4.13 25.55
CA ASN A 831 -39.39 3.71 26.53
C ASN A 831 -38.18 4.67 26.55
N LEU A 832 -37.66 5.06 25.39
CA LEU A 832 -36.57 6.03 25.31
C LEU A 832 -36.98 7.39 25.87
N ARG A 833 -38.18 7.87 25.56
CA ARG A 833 -38.75 9.11 26.18
C ARG A 833 -38.79 9.03 27.70
N ALA A 834 -39.27 7.90 28.21
CA ALA A 834 -39.35 7.67 29.66
C ALA A 834 -37.96 7.67 30.31
N GLU A 835 -37.00 7.01 29.68
CA GLU A 835 -35.62 6.97 30.17
C GLU A 835 -34.98 8.35 30.19
N ILE A 836 -35.11 9.13 29.11
CA ILE A 836 -34.55 10.48 29.05
C ILE A 836 -35.23 11.42 30.06
N ASN A 837 -36.57 11.37 30.20
CA ASN A 837 -37.27 12.17 31.17
C ASN A 837 -36.91 11.80 32.62
N ALA A 838 -36.62 10.52 32.89
CA ALA A 838 -36.16 10.07 34.21
C ALA A 838 -34.78 10.62 34.61
N LEU A 839 -33.97 11.12 33.66
CA LEU A 839 -32.71 11.82 33.95
C LEU A 839 -32.90 13.15 34.66
N GLY A 840 -34.12 13.76 34.56
CA GLY A 840 -34.44 15.01 35.21
C GLY A 840 -33.69 16.23 34.70
N TYR A 841 -33.13 16.16 33.51
CA TYR A 841 -32.39 17.28 32.90
C TYR A 841 -33.34 18.35 32.34
N PRO A 842 -32.94 19.65 32.39
CA PRO A 842 -33.76 20.73 31.85
C PRO A 842 -33.87 20.64 30.32
N GLU A 843 -35.02 21.02 29.78
CA GLU A 843 -35.17 21.25 28.35
C GLU A 843 -34.53 22.57 27.93
N PRO A 844 -33.88 22.66 26.78
CA PRO A 844 -33.45 23.92 26.19
C PRO A 844 -34.65 24.82 25.91
N GLU A 845 -34.55 26.06 26.36
CA GLU A 845 -35.58 27.10 26.08
C GLU A 845 -35.42 27.68 24.67
N GLU A 846 -34.24 27.49 24.06
CA GLU A 846 -33.92 27.99 22.73
C GLU A 846 -34.56 27.14 21.63
N ASN A 847 -34.89 27.81 20.52
CA ASN A 847 -35.38 27.19 19.28
C ASN A 847 -34.18 26.75 18.41
N PHE A 848 -33.23 26.02 19.00
CA PHE A 848 -31.94 25.71 18.35
C PHE A 848 -32.07 24.72 17.19
N ASP A 849 -33.22 24.12 16.98
CA ASP A 849 -33.58 23.38 15.76
C ASP A 849 -33.59 24.27 14.49
N TYR A 850 -33.52 25.60 14.63
CA TYR A 850 -33.30 26.58 13.56
C TYR A 850 -31.88 27.17 13.55
N ILE A 851 -30.97 26.70 14.39
CA ILE A 851 -29.59 27.19 14.40
C ILE A 851 -28.87 26.78 13.11
N CYS A 852 -28.09 27.68 12.56
CA CYS A 852 -27.19 27.47 11.43
C CYS A 852 -25.94 28.32 11.60
N ASP A 853 -24.94 28.12 10.76
CA ASP A 853 -23.65 28.81 10.91
C ASP A 853 -23.77 30.35 10.85
N ASN A 854 -24.77 30.88 10.11
CA ASN A 854 -24.98 32.33 9.99
C ASN A 854 -25.67 32.95 11.20
N ASN A 855 -26.46 32.20 11.96
CA ASN A 855 -27.27 32.76 13.05
C ASN A 855 -26.78 32.35 14.45
N VAL A 856 -25.66 31.66 14.61
CA VAL A 856 -25.09 31.22 15.91
C VAL A 856 -25.00 32.39 16.89
N ASP A 857 -24.62 33.60 16.41
CA ASP A 857 -24.47 34.77 17.25
C ASP A 857 -25.80 35.27 17.86
N ILE A 858 -26.92 35.03 17.18
CA ILE A 858 -28.26 35.33 17.69
C ILE A 858 -28.54 34.48 18.93
N PHE A 859 -28.19 33.20 18.88
CA PHE A 859 -28.34 32.27 20.00
C PHE A 859 -27.31 32.52 21.11
N ARG A 860 -26.06 32.77 20.76
CA ARG A 860 -24.97 33.00 21.71
C ARG A 860 -25.24 34.26 22.57
N ASN A 861 -25.74 35.33 21.93
CA ASN A 861 -26.00 36.60 22.57
C ASN A 861 -27.45 36.71 23.12
N SER A 862 -28.28 35.66 22.96
CA SER A 862 -29.72 35.72 23.29
C SER A 862 -30.39 36.96 22.73
N THR A 863 -30.10 37.32 21.48
CA THR A 863 -30.50 38.58 20.86
C THR A 863 -32.02 38.73 20.82
N PRO A 864 -32.62 39.80 21.42
CA PRO A 864 -34.05 40.03 21.34
C PRO A 864 -34.54 40.18 19.92
N MET A 865 -35.68 39.56 19.61
CA MET A 865 -36.24 39.55 18.27
C MET A 865 -37.11 40.77 17.99
N THR A 866 -36.89 41.42 16.85
CA THR A 866 -37.86 42.26 16.14
C THR A 866 -38.25 41.58 14.83
N PRO A 867 -39.52 41.23 14.57
CA PRO A 867 -39.94 40.40 13.47
C PRO A 867 -39.75 41.05 12.09
N GLY A 868 -39.68 42.39 12.04
CA GLY A 868 -39.60 43.15 10.78
C GLY A 868 -40.95 43.27 10.07
N LYS A 869 -40.90 43.69 8.80
CA LYS A 869 -42.06 43.80 7.90
C LYS A 869 -41.68 43.16 6.56
N ALA A 870 -42.55 42.34 6.01
CA ALA A 870 -42.33 41.65 4.76
C ALA A 870 -42.92 42.42 3.57
N ASN A 871 -42.17 42.47 2.50
CA ASN A 871 -42.60 42.88 1.16
C ASN A 871 -42.58 41.61 0.28
N VAL A 872 -43.56 41.49 -0.61
CA VAL A 872 -43.71 40.32 -1.49
C VAL A 872 -43.74 40.76 -2.94
N ASN A 873 -42.85 40.22 -3.73
CA ASN A 873 -42.83 40.42 -5.18
C ASN A 873 -42.86 39.05 -5.88
N GLY A 874 -44.04 38.64 -6.32
CA GLY A 874 -44.22 37.30 -6.83
C GLY A 874 -44.01 36.24 -5.79
N ASN A 875 -42.98 35.40 -5.97
CA ASN A 875 -42.57 34.38 -5.01
C ASN A 875 -41.41 34.82 -4.09
N VAL A 876 -40.89 36.04 -4.22
CA VAL A 876 -39.81 36.58 -3.41
C VAL A 876 -40.38 37.33 -2.22
N ILE A 877 -39.96 36.92 -1.02
CA ILE A 877 -40.26 37.58 0.24
C ILE A 877 -39.01 38.28 0.72
N THR A 878 -39.08 39.61 0.95
CA THR A 878 -38.00 40.41 1.54
C THR A 878 -38.48 41.01 2.84
N VAL A 879 -37.82 40.66 3.97
CA VAL A 879 -38.14 41.21 5.28
C VAL A 879 -37.16 42.34 5.65
N THR A 880 -37.68 43.49 5.97
CA THR A 880 -36.90 44.68 6.38
C THR A 880 -37.15 45.05 7.81
N GLY A 881 -36.17 45.64 8.50
CA GLY A 881 -36.28 46.06 9.90
C GLY A 881 -36.36 44.90 10.90
N GLY A 882 -36.09 43.67 10.49
CA GLY A 882 -35.99 42.51 11.35
C GLY A 882 -34.62 42.45 12.03
N SER A 883 -34.60 41.99 13.29
CA SER A 883 -33.36 41.72 14.02
C SER A 883 -33.55 40.56 14.99
N GLY A 884 -32.51 39.78 15.31
CA GLY A 884 -32.61 38.68 16.28
C GLY A 884 -33.51 37.55 15.83
N VAL A 885 -33.84 37.43 14.53
CA VAL A 885 -34.67 36.37 13.95
C VAL A 885 -33.79 35.18 13.60
N ALA A 886 -34.06 34.04 14.21
CA ALA A 886 -33.32 32.80 13.92
C ALA A 886 -33.71 32.20 12.55
N ALA A 887 -35.03 32.24 12.25
CA ALA A 887 -35.56 31.80 10.94
C ALA A 887 -36.93 32.42 10.65
N TYR A 888 -37.32 32.38 9.40
CA TYR A 888 -38.68 32.70 8.96
C TYR A 888 -39.37 31.39 8.48
N GLU A 889 -40.61 31.16 8.98
CA GLU A 889 -41.46 30.10 8.52
C GLU A 889 -42.61 30.64 7.68
N VAL A 890 -42.75 30.11 6.49
CA VAL A 890 -43.98 30.31 5.69
C VAL A 890 -44.91 29.14 5.98
N GLN A 891 -46.12 29.47 6.45
CA GLN A 891 -47.15 28.49 6.79
C GLN A 891 -48.39 28.66 5.87
N ASP A 892 -49.05 27.56 5.54
CA ASP A 892 -50.33 27.61 4.83
C ASP A 892 -51.51 28.02 5.77
N GLU A 893 -52.71 28.13 5.22
CA GLU A 893 -53.94 28.51 5.96
C GLU A 893 -54.22 27.57 7.14
N LYS A 894 -53.69 26.35 7.12
CA LYS A 894 -53.88 25.36 8.20
C LYS A 894 -52.74 25.40 9.21
N GLY A 895 -51.76 26.28 9.05
CA GLY A 895 -50.62 26.39 9.93
C GLY A 895 -49.52 25.37 9.61
N LYS A 896 -49.61 24.63 8.51
CA LYS A 896 -48.56 23.71 8.07
C LYS A 896 -47.42 24.50 7.49
N ILE A 897 -46.19 24.20 7.94
CA ILE A 897 -44.95 24.77 7.36
C ILE A 897 -44.82 24.34 5.93
N ILE A 898 -44.63 25.29 5.01
CA ILE A 898 -44.38 25.06 3.60
C ILE A 898 -42.99 25.50 3.15
N TYR A 899 -42.35 26.40 3.92
CA TYR A 899 -40.98 26.85 3.66
C TYR A 899 -40.33 27.38 4.93
N VAL A 900 -39.03 27.23 5.05
CA VAL A 900 -38.20 27.79 6.14
C VAL A 900 -36.98 28.47 5.52
N SER A 901 -36.72 29.71 5.94
CA SER A 901 -35.51 30.44 5.57
C SER A 901 -34.76 30.98 6.77
N THR A 902 -33.44 30.97 6.71
CA THR A 902 -32.56 31.63 7.68
C THR A 902 -32.05 32.99 7.18
N TYR A 903 -32.55 33.44 6.02
CA TYR A 903 -32.23 34.73 5.40
C TYR A 903 -33.43 35.69 5.42
N ASN A 904 -33.15 36.99 5.33
CA ASN A 904 -34.17 38.04 5.25
C ASN A 904 -34.80 38.21 3.86
N GLU A 905 -34.18 37.63 2.84
CA GLU A 905 -34.69 37.60 1.47
C GLU A 905 -34.61 36.16 0.95
N PHE A 906 -35.74 35.65 0.50
CA PHE A 906 -35.86 34.28 0.05
C PHE A 906 -37.02 34.08 -0.93
N THR A 907 -36.92 33.05 -1.75
CA THR A 907 -37.95 32.69 -2.74
C THR A 907 -38.71 31.45 -2.32
N VAL A 908 -40.02 31.56 -2.18
CA VAL A 908 -40.91 30.45 -1.85
C VAL A 908 -41.51 29.84 -3.12
N PRO A 909 -41.14 28.63 -3.51
CA PRO A 909 -41.68 28.01 -4.72
C PRO A 909 -43.21 27.87 -4.62
N ASN A 910 -43.94 28.32 -5.64
CA ASN A 910 -45.41 28.19 -5.73
C ASN A 910 -46.16 28.80 -4.55
N LEU A 911 -45.75 29.99 -4.09
CA LEU A 911 -46.45 30.72 -3.00
C LEU A 911 -47.92 30.93 -3.35
N LYS A 912 -48.83 30.43 -2.51
CA LYS A 912 -50.31 30.52 -2.71
C LYS A 912 -50.88 31.61 -1.80
N SER A 913 -52.07 32.16 -2.14
CA SER A 913 -52.78 33.08 -1.28
C SER A 913 -53.14 32.42 0.08
N GLY A 914 -53.27 33.25 1.13
CA GLY A 914 -53.65 32.77 2.48
C GLY A 914 -52.47 32.26 3.33
N TRP A 915 -51.24 32.32 2.86
CA TRP A 915 -50.07 32.00 3.65
C TRP A 915 -49.80 33.01 4.77
N VAL A 916 -49.10 32.56 5.81
CA VAL A 916 -48.67 33.38 6.93
C VAL A 916 -47.18 33.27 7.14
N LEU A 917 -46.49 34.41 7.34
CA LEU A 917 -45.07 34.46 7.68
C LEU A 917 -44.90 34.56 9.20
N LYS A 918 -44.10 33.65 9.76
CA LYS A 918 -43.72 33.66 11.18
C LYS A 918 -42.22 33.92 11.32
N ALA A 919 -41.88 34.89 12.15
CA ALA A 919 -40.50 35.05 12.61
C ALA A 919 -40.25 34.15 13.82
N VAL A 920 -39.21 33.39 13.83
CA VAL A 920 -38.78 32.49 14.89
C VAL A 920 -37.69 33.17 15.69
N PRO A 921 -37.87 33.46 16.98
CA PRO A 921 -36.80 33.98 17.86
C PRO A 921 -35.83 32.88 18.25
N CYS A 922 -34.67 33.25 18.74
CA CYS A 922 -33.74 32.26 19.33
C CYS A 922 -34.40 31.57 20.57
N LYS A 923 -35.28 32.28 21.29
CA LYS A 923 -35.97 31.79 22.49
C LYS A 923 -37.40 32.33 22.52
N GLY A 924 -38.37 31.50 22.92
CA GLY A 924 -39.78 31.86 23.06
C GLY A 924 -40.63 31.59 21.83
N SER A 925 -41.80 32.20 21.76
CA SER A 925 -42.84 31.89 20.77
C SER A 925 -42.60 32.64 19.45
N LYS A 926 -43.02 31.99 18.34
CA LYS A 926 -43.01 32.56 16.99
C LYS A 926 -43.96 33.75 16.88
N VAL A 927 -43.58 34.78 16.15
CA VAL A 927 -44.36 36.00 15.96
C VAL A 927 -44.77 36.16 14.50
N THR A 928 -46.01 36.56 14.24
CA THR A 928 -46.47 36.84 12.88
C THR A 928 -45.83 38.09 12.35
N VAL A 929 -45.23 37.98 11.15
CA VAL A 929 -44.63 39.13 10.42
C VAL A 929 -45.74 39.84 9.64
N THR A 930 -45.81 41.16 9.79
CA THR A 930 -46.75 41.96 8.97
C THR A 930 -46.28 41.98 7.54
N VAL A 931 -47.19 41.66 6.59
CA VAL A 931 -46.94 41.74 5.13
C VAL A 931 -47.53 43.08 4.65
N ASN A 932 -46.68 43.87 3.96
CA ASN A 932 -47.13 45.20 3.42
C ASN A 932 -47.88 44.98 2.09
#